data_c67c2c20d6c1c787ca28a8b2a0409afb
#
_entry.id   c67c2c20d6c1c787ca28a8b2a0409afb
#
_cell.length_a   1.000
_cell.length_b   1.000
_cell.length_c   1.000
_cell.angle_alpha   90.00
_cell.angle_beta   90.00
_cell.angle_gamma   90.00
#
_symmetry.space_group_name_H-M   'P 1'
#
loop_
_entity.id
_entity.type
_entity.pdbx_description
1 polymer ?
#
loop_
_entity_poly.entity_id
_entity_poly.type
_entity_poly.pdbx_seq_one_letter_code
_entity_poly.pdbx_strand_id
1 'polypeptide(L)'
;MRIALICLVSLLGLPMRAVQAQGTVPTFVSAVGQGSYTLAGRDPAQGGVTTIPTVLVPVTLSFEAKKAAGKPFVMDAVADVQRVLDSPVFSKFAFASGGTTQYADAILRTTFPGAAQGWHTLLGKPEVRPVKITVPAGYGYVLTSKKDGGAVAVVDIEFLQEELFKQIPKLDGKLVIAVTHNTTYYALGDATVCCSWGTHGVDSATGNSFVLGSYLHGAPGIVVDRDVQPLSQQVAEFFNDPLRDPLVNRPVLQDRSGASKGNAFPRWMHPALGAGEEGYCGGAGVGSPFFLLQPTDMNHKNNFPASKGFVARVGGETYHLQNVALLPWYTGGAAGSVFSFPDAQALTAAASPCPTRFGAGGTSAPPGPTVEAVPLSGAPNGHRLIGYWTGHGAVGEPFQLRDVAPQWDVIIVAFASPDKSSPGTLHFHPPVGIDPAQFKEDVAYLKSKGRKVMISLGGGGQFFTMPDAASTENFLSSVTSIVTEYGFDGIDLDFESPSLVIDPGDTDFRHPATPSIVNMISALRQLRQHFGPGFMISLVPEGTQIPGGYPSYGGQFGSYLPIAYAVRDILSFVDVQDYNTPPLQGLDGEIYQTGSADYDAAMTELLLHGFDVGGDPKHFFPPIPARQVAVGFLTGYTTPKSVSEAMDYIITGKAPAGTAYKLRRPGGYPEMIGAMFWTIDADRRGGYNYSNVIGPQLHGYPAVK
;
A
#
# COMPACT_ATOMS: atom_id res chain seq x y z
N MET A 1 74.93 -0.04 -12.55
CA MET A 1 74.65 -1.35 -11.94
C MET A 1 73.80 -1.11 -10.71
N ARG A 2 72.49 -1.23 -10.83
CA ARG A 2 71.54 -1.14 -9.71
C ARG A 2 70.69 -2.41 -9.75
N ILE A 3 70.84 -3.20 -8.73
CA ILE A 3 70.14 -4.48 -8.52
C ILE A 3 68.76 -4.13 -8.01
N ALA A 4 67.71 -4.59 -8.69
CA ALA A 4 66.34 -4.50 -8.23
C ALA A 4 66.02 -5.75 -7.41
N LEU A 5 65.65 -5.56 -6.13
CA LEU A 5 65.20 -6.58 -5.21
C LEU A 5 63.70 -6.73 -5.37
N ILE A 6 63.24 -7.85 -5.90
CA ILE A 6 61.83 -8.22 -5.98
C ILE A 6 61.41 -8.84 -4.69
N CYS A 7 60.61 -8.15 -3.85
CA CYS A 7 59.94 -8.75 -2.69
C CYS A 7 58.66 -9.44 -3.15
N LEU A 8 58.66 -10.77 -3.08
CA LEU A 8 57.48 -11.61 -3.18
C LEU A 8 56.71 -11.52 -1.85
N VAL A 9 55.64 -10.80 -1.84
CA VAL A 9 54.68 -10.82 -0.72
C VAL A 9 53.68 -11.94 -0.95
N SER A 10 53.85 -13.07 -0.24
CA SER A 10 52.86 -14.13 -0.14
C SER A 10 51.68 -13.63 0.66
N LEU A 11 50.56 -13.37 -0.01
CA LEU A 11 49.29 -13.14 0.64
C LEU A 11 48.77 -14.43 1.27
N LEU A 12 49.11 -14.62 2.55
CA LEU A 12 48.38 -15.54 3.40
C LEU A 12 46.98 -14.99 3.60
N GLY A 13 45.99 -15.70 3.06
CA GLY A 13 44.55 -15.40 3.28
C GLY A 13 44.21 -15.54 4.77
N LEU A 14 44.15 -14.43 5.46
CA LEU A 14 43.53 -14.37 6.78
C LEU A 14 42.03 -14.50 6.58
N PRO A 15 41.34 -15.38 7.32
CA PRO A 15 39.87 -15.42 7.26
C PRO A 15 39.34 -14.06 7.71
N MET A 16 38.54 -13.40 6.87
CA MET A 16 37.77 -12.24 7.29
C MET A 16 36.89 -12.63 8.47
N ARG A 17 37.31 -12.23 9.66
CA ARG A 17 36.40 -12.23 10.81
C ARG A 17 35.31 -11.25 10.51
N ALA A 18 34.08 -11.74 10.36
CA ALA A 18 32.90 -10.91 10.33
C ALA A 18 32.93 -9.99 11.56
N VAL A 19 32.95 -8.68 11.31
CA VAL A 19 32.78 -7.70 12.38
C VAL A 19 31.31 -7.80 12.77
N GLN A 20 31.04 -8.49 13.85
CA GLN A 20 29.70 -8.54 14.44
C GLN A 20 29.35 -7.11 14.91
N ALA A 21 28.33 -6.51 14.35
CA ALA A 21 27.82 -5.24 14.85
C ALA A 21 27.43 -5.43 16.32
N GLN A 22 27.98 -4.62 17.22
CA GLN A 22 27.65 -4.71 18.64
C GLN A 22 26.18 -4.54 18.87
N GLY A 23 25.52 -5.53 19.49
CA GLY A 23 24.10 -5.46 19.84
C GLY A 23 23.19 -6.42 19.06
N THR A 24 23.64 -6.94 17.92
CA THR A 24 22.84 -7.87 17.10
C THR A 24 22.94 -9.33 17.56
N VAL A 25 21.93 -10.13 17.17
CA VAL A 25 21.97 -11.58 17.38
C VAL A 25 23.12 -12.24 16.60
N PRO A 26 23.52 -13.47 16.95
CA PRO A 26 24.51 -14.22 16.18
C PRO A 26 24.11 -14.33 14.70
N THR A 27 25.04 -14.03 13.81
CA THR A 27 24.83 -14.07 12.37
C THR A 27 25.96 -14.77 11.63
N PHE A 28 25.65 -15.30 10.46
CA PHE A 28 26.60 -15.91 9.53
C PHE A 28 26.40 -15.31 8.15
N VAL A 29 27.50 -15.04 7.44
CA VAL A 29 27.48 -14.56 6.07
C VAL A 29 27.65 -15.74 5.12
N SER A 30 26.64 -16.01 4.31
CA SER A 30 26.65 -17.07 3.30
C SER A 30 26.94 -16.50 1.91
N ALA A 31 27.76 -17.20 1.13
CA ALA A 31 27.98 -16.91 -0.27
C ALA A 31 26.96 -17.67 -1.13
N VAL A 32 26.26 -16.96 -2.03
CA VAL A 32 25.29 -17.53 -2.97
C VAL A 32 25.53 -16.95 -4.36
N GLY A 33 25.95 -17.78 -5.31
CA GLY A 33 26.31 -17.33 -6.65
C GLY A 33 27.45 -16.29 -6.61
N GLN A 34 27.22 -15.11 -7.16
CA GLN A 34 28.20 -13.99 -7.13
C GLN A 34 27.98 -13.03 -5.95
N GLY A 35 27.02 -13.31 -5.10
CA GLY A 35 26.65 -12.48 -3.96
C GLY A 35 26.84 -13.15 -2.63
N SER A 36 26.56 -12.41 -1.58
CA SER A 36 26.51 -12.91 -0.23
C SER A 36 25.32 -12.36 0.52
N TYR A 37 24.82 -13.07 1.50
CA TYR A 37 23.79 -12.59 2.41
C TYR A 37 24.08 -13.03 3.83
N THR A 38 23.49 -12.35 4.80
CA THR A 38 23.61 -12.65 6.20
C THR A 38 22.37 -13.41 6.67
N LEU A 39 22.55 -14.48 7.43
CA LEU A 39 21.48 -15.21 8.08
C LEU A 39 21.68 -15.27 9.59
N ALA A 40 20.61 -15.50 10.35
CA ALA A 40 20.70 -15.67 11.78
C ALA A 40 21.28 -17.05 12.13
N GLY A 41 22.17 -17.10 13.13
CA GLY A 41 22.77 -18.33 13.58
C GLY A 41 24.21 -18.50 13.12
N ARG A 42 24.59 -19.73 12.83
CA ARG A 42 25.96 -20.12 12.46
C ARG A 42 26.02 -20.78 11.08
N ASP A 43 27.22 -20.97 10.60
CA ASP A 43 27.51 -21.62 9.34
C ASP A 43 26.82 -23.00 9.23
N PRO A 44 25.95 -23.18 8.20
CA PRO A 44 25.29 -24.46 7.95
C PRO A 44 26.24 -25.63 7.77
N ALA A 45 27.45 -25.40 7.26
CA ALA A 45 28.47 -26.46 7.06
C ALA A 45 29.10 -26.99 8.36
N GLN A 46 29.04 -26.20 9.43
CA GLN A 46 29.67 -26.58 10.71
C GLN A 46 28.74 -27.34 11.65
N GLY A 47 27.45 -27.39 11.38
CA GLY A 47 26.47 -28.03 12.24
C GLY A 47 26.29 -27.35 13.60
N GLY A 48 25.64 -28.07 14.52
CA GLY A 48 25.40 -27.61 15.88
C GLY A 48 24.22 -26.63 16.01
N VAL A 49 23.84 -26.31 17.24
CA VAL A 49 22.67 -25.53 17.59
C VAL A 49 23.04 -24.10 17.96
N THR A 50 22.40 -23.11 17.36
CA THR A 50 22.39 -21.73 17.83
C THR A 50 21.04 -21.46 18.49
N THR A 51 21.04 -21.06 19.76
CA THR A 51 19.83 -20.59 20.44
C THR A 51 19.93 -19.09 20.58
N ILE A 52 18.97 -18.36 19.96
CA ILE A 52 18.90 -16.91 20.02
C ILE A 52 18.17 -16.53 21.31
N PRO A 53 18.82 -15.84 22.26
CA PRO A 53 18.12 -15.30 23.42
C PRO A 53 17.04 -14.34 23.00
N THR A 54 15.84 -14.46 23.57
CA THR A 54 14.65 -13.77 23.09
C THR A 54 13.94 -13.00 24.20
N VAL A 55 13.41 -11.84 23.88
CA VAL A 55 12.48 -11.07 24.72
C VAL A 55 11.17 -10.95 23.97
N LEU A 56 10.09 -11.48 24.55
CA LEU A 56 8.73 -11.34 24.01
C LEU A 56 8.07 -10.10 24.61
N VAL A 57 7.63 -9.19 23.77
CA VAL A 57 7.05 -7.91 24.15
C VAL A 57 5.60 -7.84 23.69
N PRO A 58 4.64 -8.27 24.51
CA PRO A 58 3.23 -8.01 24.22
C PRO A 58 2.94 -6.51 24.37
N VAL A 59 2.34 -5.92 23.32
CA VAL A 59 2.07 -4.49 23.26
C VAL A 59 0.59 -4.24 23.53
N THR A 60 0.31 -3.39 24.50
CA THR A 60 -1.02 -2.84 24.75
C THR A 60 -1.13 -1.48 24.06
N LEU A 61 -1.99 -1.35 23.05
CA LEU A 61 -2.26 -0.10 22.33
C LEU A 61 -3.50 0.57 22.93
N SER A 62 -3.41 1.88 23.22
CA SER A 62 -4.48 2.71 23.75
C SER A 62 -4.77 3.86 22.80
N PHE A 63 -5.96 3.96 22.22
CA PHE A 63 -6.32 4.90 21.17
C PHE A 63 -7.02 6.14 21.73
N GLU A 64 -6.43 7.32 21.57
CA GLU A 64 -7.00 8.58 22.06
C GLU A 64 -8.28 8.99 21.33
N ALA A 65 -8.30 8.79 20.02
CA ALA A 65 -9.42 9.18 19.16
C ALA A 65 -10.70 8.38 19.41
N LYS A 66 -10.59 7.15 19.94
CA LYS A 66 -11.76 6.28 20.19
C LYS A 66 -11.92 5.98 21.66
N LYS A 67 -13.13 6.19 22.17
CA LYS A 67 -13.46 5.93 23.59
C LYS A 67 -14.51 4.82 23.71
N ALA A 68 -14.29 3.91 24.64
CA ALA A 68 -15.27 2.93 25.07
C ALA A 68 -15.63 3.23 26.54
N ALA A 69 -16.90 3.48 26.82
CA ALA A 69 -17.38 3.89 28.15
C ALA A 69 -16.59 5.08 28.76
N GLY A 70 -16.24 6.08 27.94
CA GLY A 70 -15.52 7.28 28.35
C GLY A 70 -14.01 7.12 28.56
N LYS A 71 -13.45 5.92 28.36
CA LYS A 71 -12.02 5.63 28.41
C LYS A 71 -11.47 5.37 27.01
N PRO A 72 -10.16 5.60 26.76
CA PRO A 72 -9.53 5.21 25.49
C PRO A 72 -9.79 3.74 25.16
N PHE A 73 -10.00 3.44 23.90
CA PHE A 73 -10.14 2.05 23.45
C PHE A 73 -8.79 1.34 23.54
N VAL A 74 -8.77 0.09 23.98
CA VAL A 74 -7.53 -0.65 24.22
C VAL A 74 -7.50 -1.94 23.42
N MET A 75 -6.39 -2.17 22.69
CA MET A 75 -6.05 -3.43 22.05
C MET A 75 -4.89 -4.05 22.86
N ASP A 76 -5.10 -5.23 23.44
CA ASP A 76 -4.15 -5.81 24.42
C ASP A 76 -3.64 -7.18 23.99
N ALA A 77 -2.36 -7.26 23.61
CA ALA A 77 -1.71 -8.51 23.24
C ALA A 77 -1.19 -9.34 24.45
N VAL A 78 -1.33 -8.86 25.68
CA VAL A 78 -0.94 -9.62 26.87
C VAL A 78 -1.74 -10.92 26.99
N ALA A 79 -3.01 -10.90 26.59
CA ALA A 79 -3.88 -12.07 26.59
C ALA A 79 -3.44 -13.16 25.59
N ASP A 80 -2.67 -12.81 24.56
CA ASP A 80 -2.24 -13.72 23.50
C ASP A 80 -0.91 -14.43 23.80
N VAL A 81 -0.17 -13.96 24.82
CA VAL A 81 1.19 -14.42 25.15
C VAL A 81 1.29 -15.94 25.22
N GLN A 82 0.38 -16.59 25.96
CA GLN A 82 0.47 -18.05 26.15
C GLN A 82 0.27 -18.77 24.81
N ARG A 83 -0.71 -18.32 24.00
CA ARG A 83 -0.95 -18.90 22.67
C ARG A 83 0.23 -18.72 21.73
N VAL A 84 0.90 -17.58 21.78
CA VAL A 84 2.12 -17.33 20.99
C VAL A 84 3.24 -18.27 21.44
N LEU A 85 3.44 -18.47 22.74
CA LEU A 85 4.48 -19.35 23.30
C LEU A 85 4.24 -20.84 22.99
N ASP A 86 2.99 -21.26 22.98
CA ASP A 86 2.60 -22.65 22.70
C ASP A 86 2.59 -22.96 21.20
N SER A 87 2.60 -21.93 20.35
CA SER A 87 2.62 -22.07 18.88
C SER A 87 3.93 -22.63 18.36
N PRO A 88 3.95 -23.18 17.13
CA PRO A 88 5.20 -23.64 16.46
C PRO A 88 6.24 -22.55 16.23
N VAL A 89 5.94 -21.28 16.46
CA VAL A 89 6.93 -20.20 16.47
C VAL A 89 7.97 -20.43 17.58
N PHE A 90 7.52 -20.83 18.78
CA PHE A 90 8.38 -21.09 19.94
C PHE A 90 8.46 -22.56 20.33
N SER A 91 7.43 -23.32 20.14
CA SER A 91 7.38 -24.74 20.46
C SER A 91 7.85 -25.61 19.29
N LYS A 92 8.30 -26.83 19.60
CA LYS A 92 8.73 -27.80 18.57
C LYS A 92 7.49 -28.47 17.96
N PHE A 93 7.48 -28.55 16.63
CA PHE A 93 6.46 -29.24 15.86
C PHE A 93 7.11 -30.20 14.85
N ALA A 94 6.48 -31.33 14.58
CA ALA A 94 6.95 -32.29 13.59
C ALA A 94 6.51 -31.87 12.18
N PHE A 95 7.36 -31.18 11.46
CA PHE A 95 7.14 -30.80 10.07
C PHE A 95 7.41 -31.97 9.13
N ALA A 96 6.66 -32.04 8.03
CA ALA A 96 6.87 -33.08 7.01
C ALA A 96 8.27 -33.01 6.39
N SER A 97 8.85 -31.79 6.34
CA SER A 97 10.23 -31.54 5.96
C SER A 97 10.86 -30.64 7.04
N GLY A 98 12.16 -30.74 7.27
CA GLY A 98 12.83 -29.97 8.31
C GLY A 98 12.86 -30.66 9.69
N GLY A 99 12.05 -31.71 9.92
CA GLY A 99 12.04 -32.50 11.16
C GLY A 99 11.24 -31.87 12.29
N THR A 100 11.45 -32.35 13.53
CA THR A 100 10.79 -31.85 14.74
C THR A 100 11.57 -30.69 15.33
N THR A 101 11.08 -29.46 15.05
CA THR A 101 11.76 -28.22 15.42
C THR A 101 10.78 -27.05 15.49
N GLN A 102 11.27 -25.81 15.66
CA GLN A 102 10.49 -24.59 15.53
C GLN A 102 10.25 -24.22 14.06
N TYR A 103 9.21 -23.48 13.76
CA TYR A 103 8.80 -23.17 12.39
C TYR A 103 9.89 -22.47 11.57
N ALA A 104 10.48 -21.39 12.08
CA ALA A 104 11.51 -20.65 11.36
C ALA A 104 12.80 -21.47 11.13
N ASP A 105 13.18 -22.33 12.08
CA ASP A 105 14.28 -23.25 11.90
C ASP A 105 13.99 -24.30 10.83
N ALA A 106 12.77 -24.81 10.76
CA ALA A 106 12.36 -25.75 9.71
C ALA A 106 12.46 -25.09 8.31
N ILE A 107 11.99 -23.83 8.16
CA ILE A 107 12.12 -23.06 6.93
C ILE A 107 13.61 -22.88 6.58
N LEU A 108 14.41 -22.40 7.52
CA LEU A 108 15.83 -22.12 7.30
C LEU A 108 16.59 -23.40 6.87
N ARG A 109 16.32 -24.54 7.48
CA ARG A 109 16.95 -25.83 7.15
C ARG A 109 16.58 -26.36 5.77
N THR A 110 15.38 -26.11 5.31
CA THR A 110 14.98 -26.48 3.93
C THR A 110 15.69 -25.64 2.88
N THR A 111 16.13 -24.44 3.23
CA THR A 111 16.94 -23.58 2.35
C THR A 111 18.37 -24.12 2.18
N PHE A 112 18.87 -24.85 3.16
CA PHE A 112 20.23 -25.41 3.18
C PHE A 112 20.20 -26.94 3.24
N PRO A 113 19.77 -27.64 2.17
CA PRO A 113 19.64 -29.11 2.18
C PRO A 113 20.96 -29.83 2.41
N GLY A 114 22.08 -29.17 2.13
CA GLY A 114 23.44 -29.70 2.40
C GLY A 114 24.00 -29.31 3.78
N ALA A 115 23.21 -28.74 4.66
CA ALA A 115 23.68 -28.37 6.00
C ALA A 115 24.13 -29.60 6.79
N ALA A 116 25.16 -29.41 7.63
CA ALA A 116 25.68 -30.46 8.49
C ALA A 116 24.60 -31.00 9.46
N GLN A 117 24.70 -32.28 9.77
CA GLN A 117 23.75 -32.91 10.68
C GLN A 117 23.69 -32.18 12.02
N GLY A 118 22.48 -31.93 12.51
CA GLY A 118 22.26 -31.24 13.78
C GLY A 118 22.44 -29.74 13.74
N TRP A 119 22.54 -29.14 12.54
CA TRP A 119 22.49 -27.69 12.40
C TRP A 119 21.08 -27.16 12.67
N HIS A 120 20.96 -26.22 13.62
CA HIS A 120 19.70 -25.58 14.01
C HIS A 120 19.91 -24.13 14.42
N THR A 121 18.93 -23.29 14.12
CA THR A 121 18.78 -21.95 14.69
C THR A 121 17.43 -21.86 15.38
N LEU A 122 17.42 -21.71 16.70
CA LEU A 122 16.23 -21.80 17.54
C LEU A 122 16.02 -20.50 18.33
N LEU A 123 14.79 -20.11 18.56
CA LEU A 123 14.43 -19.10 19.55
C LEU A 123 14.54 -19.73 20.94
N GLY A 124 15.24 -19.06 21.87
CA GLY A 124 15.27 -19.41 23.24
C GLY A 124 13.92 -19.15 23.94
N LYS A 125 13.77 -19.74 25.15
CA LYS A 125 12.63 -19.41 26.00
C LYS A 125 12.65 -17.89 26.30
N PRO A 126 11.61 -17.11 25.93
CA PRO A 126 11.68 -15.68 26.07
C PRO A 126 11.44 -15.20 27.50
N GLU A 127 12.09 -14.09 27.84
CA GLU A 127 11.64 -13.22 28.91
C GLU A 127 10.45 -12.41 28.41
N VAL A 128 9.35 -12.30 29.17
CA VAL A 128 8.15 -11.55 28.78
C VAL A 128 8.19 -10.15 29.40
N ARG A 129 8.14 -9.09 28.57
CA ARG A 129 8.18 -7.68 28.98
C ARG A 129 7.03 -6.90 28.35
N PRO A 130 5.86 -6.78 29.01
CA PRO A 130 4.74 -5.99 28.48
C PRO A 130 5.09 -4.50 28.33
N VAL A 131 4.63 -3.90 27.21
CA VAL A 131 4.78 -2.47 26.92
C VAL A 131 3.40 -1.85 26.64
N LYS A 132 3.20 -0.59 27.04
CA LYS A 132 1.98 0.16 26.75
C LYS A 132 2.32 1.37 25.89
N ILE A 133 1.58 1.54 24.80
CA ILE A 133 1.75 2.65 23.87
C ILE A 133 0.41 3.33 23.68
N THR A 134 0.41 4.66 23.81
CA THR A 134 -0.76 5.49 23.49
C THR A 134 -0.64 5.91 22.04
N VAL A 135 -1.67 5.66 21.24
CA VAL A 135 -1.74 6.02 19.81
C VAL A 135 -2.56 7.29 19.66
N PRO A 136 -1.91 8.41 19.32
CA PRO A 136 -2.62 9.67 19.06
C PRO A 136 -3.44 9.58 17.76
N ALA A 137 -4.42 10.48 17.57
CA ALA A 137 -5.32 10.49 16.40
C ALA A 137 -4.51 10.65 15.12
N GLY A 138 -3.50 11.14 14.85
CA GLY A 138 -2.76 11.21 13.57
C GLY A 138 -1.94 9.96 13.20
N TYR A 139 -1.76 9.02 14.17
CA TYR A 139 -0.89 7.86 13.99
C TYR A 139 -1.65 6.52 13.96
N GLY A 140 -2.96 6.56 14.04
CA GLY A 140 -3.75 5.36 13.92
C GLY A 140 -5.16 5.50 14.45
N TYR A 141 -5.95 4.46 14.17
CA TYR A 141 -7.33 4.36 14.60
C TYR A 141 -7.69 2.91 14.87
N VAL A 142 -8.84 2.69 15.51
CA VAL A 142 -9.40 1.37 15.71
C VAL A 142 -10.83 1.29 15.18
N LEU A 143 -11.10 0.26 14.40
CA LEU A 143 -12.41 -0.08 13.88
C LEU A 143 -13.05 -1.15 14.76
N THR A 144 -14.36 -1.10 14.93
CA THR A 144 -15.12 -2.12 15.68
C THR A 144 -16.33 -2.52 14.86
N SER A 145 -16.52 -3.83 14.64
CA SER A 145 -17.71 -4.38 14.01
C SER A 145 -18.90 -4.27 14.96
N LYS A 146 -20.02 -3.78 14.47
CA LYS A 146 -21.29 -3.75 15.21
C LYS A 146 -21.92 -5.13 15.36
N LYS A 147 -21.64 -6.03 14.44
CA LYS A 147 -22.26 -7.35 14.36
C LYS A 147 -21.77 -8.29 15.46
N ASP A 148 -20.48 -8.31 15.72
CA ASP A 148 -19.86 -9.26 16.65
C ASP A 148 -18.98 -8.59 17.72
N GLY A 149 -18.79 -7.27 17.64
CA GLY A 149 -17.95 -6.51 18.57
C GLY A 149 -16.44 -6.70 18.36
N GLY A 150 -16.05 -7.44 17.33
CA GLY A 150 -14.63 -7.59 16.97
C GLY A 150 -14.00 -6.26 16.63
N ALA A 151 -12.69 -6.15 16.87
CA ALA A 151 -11.95 -4.93 16.61
C ALA A 151 -10.67 -5.18 15.78
N VAL A 152 -10.33 -4.23 14.93
CA VAL A 152 -9.04 -4.18 14.22
C VAL A 152 -8.45 -2.78 14.35
N ALA A 153 -7.15 -2.71 14.63
CA ALA A 153 -6.40 -1.47 14.68
C ALA A 153 -5.61 -1.26 13.38
N VAL A 154 -5.46 0.00 12.99
CA VAL A 154 -4.59 0.45 11.90
C VAL A 154 -3.64 1.47 12.50
N VAL A 155 -2.31 1.23 12.43
CA VAL A 155 -1.30 2.02 13.14
C VAL A 155 -0.10 2.28 12.24
N ASP A 156 0.46 3.48 12.33
CA ASP A 156 1.75 3.82 11.71
C ASP A 156 2.88 2.97 12.31
N ILE A 157 3.61 2.26 11.45
CA ILE A 157 4.61 1.30 11.91
C ILE A 157 5.87 1.98 12.46
N GLU A 158 6.26 3.11 11.88
CA GLU A 158 7.42 3.89 12.34
C GLU A 158 7.15 4.51 13.70
N PHE A 159 5.97 5.12 13.87
CA PHE A 159 5.53 5.61 15.18
C PHE A 159 5.54 4.49 16.22
N LEU A 160 4.95 3.35 15.88
CA LEU A 160 4.88 2.21 16.81
C LEU A 160 6.27 1.71 17.20
N GLN A 161 7.18 1.59 16.23
CA GLN A 161 8.56 1.14 16.45
C GLN A 161 9.32 2.15 17.33
N GLU A 162 9.19 3.45 17.06
CA GLU A 162 9.84 4.49 17.86
C GLU A 162 9.36 4.45 19.32
N GLU A 163 8.05 4.39 19.56
CA GLU A 163 7.49 4.34 20.92
C GLU A 163 7.85 3.03 21.65
N LEU A 164 7.93 1.93 20.92
CA LEU A 164 8.39 0.65 21.46
C LEU A 164 9.83 0.76 21.97
N PHE A 165 10.75 1.24 21.15
CA PHE A 165 12.18 1.30 21.50
C PHE A 165 12.54 2.45 22.43
N LYS A 166 11.67 3.43 22.66
CA LYS A 166 11.79 4.32 23.82
C LYS A 166 11.66 3.58 25.16
N GLN A 167 10.94 2.46 25.20
CA GLN A 167 10.68 1.67 26.40
C GLN A 167 11.56 0.41 26.52
N ILE A 168 12.13 -0.07 25.42
CA ILE A 168 13.01 -1.23 25.39
C ILE A 168 14.47 -0.76 25.27
N PRO A 169 15.29 -0.90 26.32
CA PRO A 169 16.69 -0.50 26.24
C PRO A 169 17.47 -1.40 25.29
N LYS A 170 18.70 -1.01 25.00
CA LYS A 170 19.63 -1.86 24.25
C LYS A 170 19.80 -3.23 24.91
N LEU A 171 19.60 -4.30 24.13
CA LEU A 171 19.65 -5.69 24.58
C LEU A 171 20.68 -6.46 23.73
N ASP A 172 21.93 -6.43 24.14
CA ASP A 172 23.03 -7.05 23.39
C ASP A 172 22.79 -8.56 23.14
N GLY A 173 22.77 -8.94 21.86
CA GLY A 173 22.64 -10.32 21.40
C GLY A 173 21.28 -10.97 21.64
N LYS A 174 20.25 -10.20 22.03
CA LYS A 174 18.87 -10.70 22.18
C LYS A 174 17.99 -10.25 21.02
N LEU A 175 17.05 -11.09 20.63
CA LEU A 175 15.99 -10.76 19.69
C LEU A 175 14.78 -10.24 20.46
N VAL A 176 14.32 -9.04 20.13
CA VAL A 176 13.05 -8.48 20.59
C VAL A 176 11.95 -8.98 19.66
N ILE A 177 10.96 -9.71 20.19
CA ILE A 177 9.76 -10.11 19.44
C ILE A 177 8.57 -9.35 20.02
N ALA A 178 8.13 -8.30 19.33
CA ALA A 178 6.98 -7.52 19.72
C ALA A 178 5.72 -8.09 19.06
N VAL A 179 4.65 -8.18 19.85
CA VAL A 179 3.37 -8.73 19.42
C VAL A 179 2.25 -7.72 19.71
N THR A 180 1.47 -7.36 18.72
CA THR A 180 0.22 -6.60 18.90
C THR A 180 -0.99 -7.52 18.72
N HIS A 181 -2.17 -7.05 19.11
CA HIS A 181 -3.44 -7.76 18.94
C HIS A 181 -4.24 -7.15 17.80
N ASN A 182 -4.66 -7.95 16.82
CA ASN A 182 -5.53 -7.54 15.71
C ASN A 182 -5.12 -6.18 15.10
N THR A 183 -3.83 -5.99 14.82
CA THR A 183 -3.31 -4.72 14.33
C THR A 183 -2.67 -4.88 12.95
N THR A 184 -3.09 -4.09 11.99
CA THR A 184 -2.39 -3.90 10.71
C THR A 184 -1.62 -2.59 10.70
N TYR A 185 -0.59 -2.50 9.87
CA TYR A 185 0.30 -1.36 9.84
C TYR A 185 0.34 -0.72 8.46
N TYR A 186 0.44 0.59 8.46
CA TYR A 186 0.87 1.37 7.31
C TYR A 186 2.26 1.97 7.58
N ALA A 187 2.94 2.41 6.53
CA ALA A 187 4.31 2.89 6.61
C ALA A 187 4.45 4.30 6.03
N LEU A 188 5.60 4.94 6.30
CA LEU A 188 5.98 6.25 5.75
C LEU A 188 5.10 7.42 6.21
N GLY A 189 4.35 7.26 7.30
CA GLY A 189 3.36 8.24 7.70
C GLY A 189 2.20 8.37 6.70
N ASP A 190 2.08 7.41 5.79
CA ASP A 190 1.14 7.41 4.67
C ASP A 190 0.31 6.13 4.69
N ALA A 191 -0.97 6.26 5.02
CA ALA A 191 -1.85 5.12 5.17
C ALA A 191 -2.17 4.41 3.85
N THR A 192 -1.81 4.96 2.70
CA THR A 192 -1.89 4.27 1.41
C THR A 192 -0.74 3.29 1.19
N VAL A 193 0.35 3.43 1.93
CA VAL A 193 1.41 2.42 2.02
C VAL A 193 1.00 1.35 3.03
N CYS A 194 -0.10 0.71 2.77
CA CYS A 194 -0.78 -0.29 3.60
C CYS A 194 -1.00 -1.58 2.78
N CYS A 195 -1.13 -2.76 3.32
CA CYS A 195 -1.16 -3.05 4.74
C CYS A 195 -0.13 -4.12 5.04
N SER A 196 0.64 -3.93 6.11
CA SER A 196 1.53 -4.95 6.64
C SER A 196 0.99 -5.48 7.97
N TRP A 197 1.26 -6.76 8.25
CA TRP A 197 0.94 -7.39 9.53
C TRP A 197 2.15 -7.54 10.42
N GLY A 198 3.30 -7.05 9.96
CA GLY A 198 4.54 -7.10 10.71
C GLY A 198 5.75 -6.58 9.93
N THR A 199 6.87 -6.51 10.63
CA THR A 199 8.19 -6.16 10.08
C THR A 199 9.29 -6.77 10.95
N HIS A 200 10.51 -6.82 10.43
CA HIS A 200 11.68 -7.26 11.18
C HIS A 200 12.91 -6.45 10.77
N GLY A 201 13.96 -6.53 11.55
CA GLY A 201 15.23 -5.88 11.25
C GLY A 201 16.06 -5.50 12.46
N VAL A 202 16.77 -4.39 12.33
CA VAL A 202 17.55 -3.77 13.41
C VAL A 202 17.03 -2.36 13.64
N ASP A 203 16.69 -2.06 14.88
CA ASP A 203 16.32 -0.68 15.25
C ASP A 203 17.53 0.23 15.24
N SER A 204 17.49 1.29 14.46
CA SER A 204 18.63 2.19 14.25
C SER A 204 19.03 2.98 15.49
N ALA A 205 18.09 3.25 16.40
CA ALA A 205 18.35 4.04 17.60
C ALA A 205 19.03 3.21 18.72
N THR A 206 18.57 1.97 18.92
CA THR A 206 19.07 1.11 19.99
C THR A 206 20.05 0.05 19.51
N GLY A 207 20.05 -0.30 18.21
CA GLY A 207 20.77 -1.44 17.64
C GLY A 207 20.15 -2.79 17.99
N ASN A 208 18.93 -2.82 18.52
CA ASN A 208 18.26 -4.08 18.83
C ASN A 208 17.80 -4.80 17.57
N SER A 209 18.13 -6.08 17.46
CA SER A 209 17.46 -6.95 16.49
C SER A 209 16.02 -7.17 16.91
N PHE A 210 15.06 -7.05 15.99
CA PHE A 210 13.66 -7.20 16.33
C PHE A 210 12.81 -7.86 15.25
N VAL A 211 11.69 -8.38 15.72
CA VAL A 211 10.52 -8.80 14.95
C VAL A 211 9.30 -8.12 15.57
N LEU A 212 8.46 -7.53 14.75
CA LEU A 212 7.14 -7.02 15.11
C LEU A 212 6.11 -7.81 14.30
N GLY A 213 5.09 -8.34 14.96
CA GLY A 213 3.99 -9.03 14.27
C GLY A 213 2.68 -8.91 15.02
N SER A 214 1.57 -9.09 14.32
CA SER A 214 0.24 -9.09 14.92
C SER A 214 -0.22 -10.52 15.22
N TYR A 215 -0.85 -10.71 16.37
CA TYR A 215 -1.66 -11.89 16.65
C TYR A 215 -3.12 -11.60 16.25
N LEU A 216 -3.69 -12.44 15.38
CA LEU A 216 -5.01 -12.19 14.81
C LEU A 216 -6.05 -13.15 15.39
N HIS A 217 -7.04 -12.62 16.08
CA HIS A 217 -8.12 -13.40 16.65
C HIS A 217 -9.47 -12.74 16.45
N GLY A 218 -10.30 -13.33 15.57
CA GLY A 218 -11.63 -12.79 15.30
C GLY A 218 -11.61 -11.35 14.79
N ALA A 219 -10.58 -10.96 14.06
CA ALA A 219 -10.45 -9.62 13.51
C ALA A 219 -11.47 -9.44 12.39
N PRO A 220 -12.42 -8.49 12.52
CA PRO A 220 -13.45 -8.28 11.52
C PRO A 220 -12.85 -7.74 10.22
N GLY A 221 -13.41 -8.18 9.08
CA GLY A 221 -12.91 -7.79 7.75
C GLY A 221 -11.60 -8.46 7.33
N ILE A 222 -10.91 -9.17 8.23
CA ILE A 222 -9.68 -9.91 7.92
C ILE A 222 -10.06 -11.37 7.67
N VAL A 223 -10.02 -11.75 6.40
CA VAL A 223 -10.50 -13.08 5.98
C VAL A 223 -9.36 -14.07 5.78
N VAL A 224 -8.11 -13.59 5.70
CA VAL A 224 -6.99 -14.33 5.12
C VAL A 224 -5.97 -14.77 6.15
N ASP A 225 -5.53 -13.88 7.06
CA ASP A 225 -4.54 -14.19 8.08
C ASP A 225 -5.18 -14.51 9.43
N ARG A 226 -4.55 -15.40 10.19
CA ARG A 226 -5.10 -15.90 11.47
C ARG A 226 -3.99 -16.13 12.48
N ASP A 227 -4.32 -15.93 13.74
CA ASP A 227 -3.49 -16.17 14.92
C ASP A 227 -2.01 -15.77 14.75
N VAL A 228 -1.07 -16.69 14.79
CA VAL A 228 0.37 -16.43 14.68
C VAL A 228 0.88 -16.37 13.23
N GLN A 229 0.03 -16.41 12.22
CA GLN A 229 0.45 -16.45 10.83
C GLN A 229 1.36 -15.26 10.47
N PRO A 230 1.00 -13.99 10.76
CA PRO A 230 1.88 -12.86 10.48
C PRO A 230 3.19 -12.91 11.26
N LEU A 231 3.12 -13.26 12.52
CA LEU A 231 4.33 -13.39 13.37
C LEU A 231 5.27 -14.48 12.87
N SER A 232 4.72 -15.63 12.45
CA SER A 232 5.50 -16.73 11.90
C SER A 232 6.27 -16.35 10.65
N GLN A 233 5.66 -15.53 9.79
CA GLN A 233 6.31 -14.98 8.61
C GLN A 233 7.49 -14.11 9.01
N GLN A 234 7.29 -13.13 9.86
CA GLN A 234 8.33 -12.18 10.22
C GLN A 234 9.51 -12.83 10.96
N VAL A 235 9.27 -13.87 11.77
CA VAL A 235 10.35 -14.65 12.40
C VAL A 235 11.13 -15.45 11.36
N ALA A 236 10.47 -16.06 10.39
CA ALA A 236 11.14 -16.78 9.30
C ALA A 236 11.97 -15.85 8.40
N GLU A 237 11.42 -14.70 8.07
CA GLU A 237 12.12 -13.64 7.33
C GLU A 237 13.34 -13.13 8.10
N PHE A 238 13.19 -12.85 9.40
CA PHE A 238 14.30 -12.43 10.25
C PHE A 238 15.44 -13.46 10.27
N PHE A 239 15.15 -14.76 10.31
CA PHE A 239 16.20 -15.77 10.26
C PHE A 239 17.02 -15.73 8.97
N ASN A 240 16.40 -15.31 7.89
CA ASN A 240 16.99 -15.20 6.57
C ASN A 240 17.55 -13.81 6.25
N ASP A 241 17.11 -12.77 6.96
CA ASP A 241 17.57 -11.38 6.77
C ASP A 241 17.59 -10.59 8.09
N PRO A 242 18.48 -10.96 9.04
CA PRO A 242 18.48 -10.41 10.40
C PRO A 242 18.98 -8.98 10.52
N LEU A 243 19.63 -8.44 9.47
CA LEU A 243 20.25 -7.12 9.49
C LEU A 243 19.47 -6.08 8.67
N ARG A 244 18.28 -6.42 8.22
CA ARG A 244 17.42 -5.48 7.50
C ARG A 244 17.22 -4.23 8.35
N ASP A 245 17.48 -3.05 7.77
CA ASP A 245 16.99 -1.79 8.32
C ASP A 245 15.63 -1.50 7.67
N PRO A 246 14.53 -1.64 8.40
CA PRO A 246 13.20 -1.42 7.84
C PRO A 246 12.95 0.03 7.45
N LEU A 247 13.76 0.98 7.96
CA LEU A 247 13.65 2.40 7.60
C LEU A 247 14.50 2.78 6.39
N VAL A 248 15.62 2.09 6.17
CA VAL A 248 16.55 2.33 5.05
C VAL A 248 16.18 1.47 3.84
N ASN A 249 15.69 0.26 4.08
CA ASN A 249 15.31 -0.71 3.06
C ASN A 249 13.83 -0.60 2.67
N ARG A 250 13.24 0.56 2.82
CA ARG A 250 11.90 0.83 2.31
C ARG A 250 11.86 0.46 0.84
N PRO A 251 10.88 -0.30 0.37
CA PRO A 251 10.65 -0.41 -1.06
C PRO A 251 10.57 1.02 -1.57
N VAL A 252 11.43 1.35 -2.51
CA VAL A 252 11.56 2.71 -3.00
C VAL A 252 10.35 3.00 -3.86
N LEU A 253 9.23 3.32 -3.24
CA LEU A 253 8.14 4.05 -3.89
C LEU A 253 8.60 5.44 -4.35
N GLN A 254 9.79 5.88 -3.92
CA GLN A 254 10.25 7.25 -4.07
C GLN A 254 11.33 7.48 -5.10
N ASP A 255 11.95 6.45 -5.66
CA ASP A 255 12.93 6.71 -6.72
C ASP A 255 12.59 5.99 -8.03
N ARG A 256 11.70 6.60 -8.78
CA ARG A 256 11.45 6.24 -10.19
C ARG A 256 12.70 6.37 -11.08
N SER A 257 13.81 6.91 -10.57
CA SER A 257 15.09 7.01 -11.26
C SER A 257 15.91 5.71 -11.24
N GLY A 258 15.45 4.67 -10.55
CA GLY A 258 16.11 3.37 -10.54
C GLY A 258 17.42 3.30 -9.75
N ALA A 259 17.77 4.32 -8.99
CA ALA A 259 18.96 4.36 -8.17
C ALA A 259 18.63 4.10 -6.70
N SER A 260 18.45 2.85 -6.32
CA SER A 260 18.43 2.49 -4.90
C SER A 260 19.83 2.67 -4.34
N LYS A 261 20.06 3.80 -3.68
CA LYS A 261 21.24 3.99 -2.84
C LYS A 261 20.99 3.25 -1.53
N GLY A 262 21.44 2.04 -1.40
CA GLY A 262 21.46 1.54 -0.05
C GLY A 262 21.46 0.06 0.22
N ASN A 263 21.30 -0.82 -0.76
CA ASN A 263 21.35 -2.22 -0.46
C ASN A 263 22.41 -2.98 -1.22
N ALA A 264 23.32 -3.55 -0.43
CA ALA A 264 24.36 -4.44 -0.91
C ALA A 264 23.84 -5.82 -1.37
N PHE A 265 22.54 -6.09 -1.24
CA PHE A 265 21.98 -7.33 -1.75
C PHE A 265 21.79 -7.21 -3.25
N PRO A 266 22.53 -8.00 -4.00
CA PRO A 266 22.56 -7.86 -5.44
C PRO A 266 21.21 -8.26 -6.06
N ARG A 267 20.80 -7.53 -7.07
CA ARG A 267 19.65 -7.82 -7.95
C ARG A 267 19.69 -9.23 -8.59
N TRP A 268 20.77 -9.98 -8.39
CA TRP A 268 20.91 -11.36 -8.87
C TRP A 268 19.84 -12.30 -8.33
N MET A 269 19.17 -11.92 -7.25
CA MET A 269 18.14 -12.76 -6.63
C MET A 269 16.93 -12.94 -7.53
N HIS A 270 16.70 -12.00 -8.43
CA HIS A 270 15.68 -12.10 -9.47
C HIS A 270 16.11 -11.37 -10.74
N PRO A 271 16.91 -12.00 -11.62
CA PRO A 271 17.50 -11.34 -12.80
C PRO A 271 16.47 -10.84 -13.82
N ALA A 272 15.22 -11.32 -13.76
CA ALA A 272 14.14 -10.89 -14.64
C ALA A 272 13.41 -9.62 -14.17
N LEU A 273 13.71 -9.11 -12.98
CA LEU A 273 13.04 -7.94 -12.43
C LEU A 273 13.91 -6.71 -12.66
N GLY A 274 13.40 -5.78 -13.45
CA GLY A 274 13.94 -4.44 -13.59
C GLY A 274 13.87 -3.65 -12.29
N ALA A 275 14.71 -2.63 -12.14
CA ALA A 275 14.60 -1.68 -11.05
C ALA A 275 13.28 -0.90 -11.21
N GLY A 276 12.46 -0.84 -10.15
CA GLY A 276 11.23 -0.06 -10.13
C GLY A 276 9.97 -0.80 -10.60
N GLU A 277 10.03 -2.10 -10.84
CA GLU A 277 8.83 -2.88 -11.05
C GLU A 277 8.22 -3.24 -9.70
N GLU A 278 7.21 -2.48 -9.35
CA GLU A 278 6.30 -2.78 -8.27
C GLU A 278 5.46 -3.98 -8.69
N GLY A 279 5.57 -4.99 -7.99
CA GLY A 279 4.77 -6.17 -8.13
C GLY A 279 5.28 -7.15 -7.11
N TYR A 280 4.50 -8.10 -6.89
CA TYR A 280 4.77 -9.20 -6.02
C TYR A 280 6.14 -9.84 -6.29
N CYS A 281 6.56 -9.83 -7.53
CA CYS A 281 7.89 -10.26 -7.92
C CYS A 281 8.95 -9.17 -7.82
N GLY A 282 8.61 -7.91 -7.64
CA GLY A 282 9.54 -6.78 -7.66
C GLY A 282 9.61 -5.97 -6.38
N GLY A 283 8.50 -5.79 -5.71
CA GLY A 283 8.42 -4.82 -4.62
C GLY A 283 8.89 -5.34 -3.27
N ALA A 284 8.51 -6.53 -2.92
CA ALA A 284 8.85 -7.07 -1.62
C ALA A 284 10.25 -7.65 -1.63
N GLY A 285 11.16 -7.03 -0.99
CA GLY A 285 12.45 -7.64 -0.71
C GLY A 285 13.59 -7.23 -1.61
N VAL A 286 13.53 -6.02 -2.18
CA VAL A 286 14.78 -5.38 -2.60
C VAL A 286 15.65 -5.28 -1.36
N GLY A 287 16.60 -6.21 -1.20
CA GLY A 287 17.45 -6.30 -0.04
C GLY A 287 17.29 -7.56 0.81
N SER A 288 16.22 -8.31 0.69
CA SER A 288 16.11 -9.62 1.32
C SER A 288 16.76 -10.70 0.45
N PRO A 289 17.59 -11.57 1.03
CA PRO A 289 18.13 -12.74 0.34
C PRO A 289 17.07 -13.78 0.03
N PHE A 290 15.88 -13.64 0.61
CA PHE A 290 14.78 -14.57 0.47
C PHE A 290 13.51 -13.82 0.13
N PHE A 291 12.99 -14.16 -1.00
CA PHE A 291 11.69 -13.71 -1.43
C PHE A 291 10.64 -14.67 -0.89
N LEU A 292 9.79 -14.19 -0.01
CA LEU A 292 8.71 -15.00 0.55
C LEU A 292 7.41 -14.69 -0.20
N LEU A 293 6.82 -15.72 -0.81
CA LEU A 293 5.48 -15.63 -1.35
C LEU A 293 4.47 -15.58 -0.23
N GLN A 294 3.73 -14.49 -0.16
CA GLN A 294 2.58 -14.39 0.71
C GLN A 294 1.36 -14.99 0.01
N PRO A 295 0.76 -16.05 0.55
CA PRO A 295 -0.46 -16.62 -0.05
C PRO A 295 -1.63 -15.65 -0.04
N THR A 296 -1.51 -14.56 0.74
CA THR A 296 -2.53 -13.54 0.96
C THR A 296 -2.47 -12.37 -0.02
N ASP A 297 -1.43 -12.30 -0.84
CA ASP A 297 -1.36 -11.24 -1.83
C ASP A 297 -2.49 -11.39 -2.86
N MET A 298 -3.42 -10.46 -2.80
CA MET A 298 -4.64 -10.48 -3.62
C MET A 298 -4.38 -10.39 -5.12
N ASN A 299 -3.23 -9.87 -5.52
CA ASN A 299 -2.84 -9.78 -6.92
C ASN A 299 -2.40 -11.12 -7.51
N HIS A 300 -2.22 -12.15 -6.67
CA HIS A 300 -1.72 -13.48 -7.06
C HIS A 300 -2.75 -14.58 -6.84
N LYS A 301 -4.02 -14.28 -6.98
CA LYS A 301 -5.18 -15.17 -6.79
C LYS A 301 -5.09 -16.55 -7.48
N ASN A 302 -4.18 -16.71 -8.43
CA ASN A 302 -4.16 -17.89 -9.27
C ASN A 302 -3.08 -18.91 -8.90
N ASN A 303 -2.10 -18.58 -8.06
CA ASN A 303 -0.92 -19.41 -7.89
C ASN A 303 -0.82 -20.10 -6.54
N PHE A 304 -1.43 -19.51 -5.50
CA PHE A 304 -1.52 -20.12 -4.18
C PHE A 304 -2.95 -19.97 -3.66
N PRO A 305 -3.57 -21.00 -3.10
CA PRO A 305 -4.85 -20.83 -2.44
C PRO A 305 -4.60 -19.93 -1.21
N ALA A 306 -4.96 -18.66 -1.36
CA ALA A 306 -4.76 -17.58 -0.38
C ALA A 306 -5.27 -17.90 1.03
N SER A 307 -6.15 -18.88 1.17
CA SER A 307 -6.79 -19.27 2.43
C SER A 307 -6.11 -20.41 3.18
N LYS A 308 -5.00 -20.95 2.67
CA LYS A 308 -4.38 -22.15 3.26
C LYS A 308 -2.97 -21.86 3.75
N GLY A 309 -2.82 -20.95 4.71
CA GLY A 309 -1.67 -21.00 5.60
C GLY A 309 -1.51 -22.43 6.14
N PHE A 310 -0.28 -22.83 6.45
CA PHE A 310 -0.04 -24.12 7.05
C PHE A 310 -0.75 -24.23 8.40
N VAL A 311 -1.53 -25.26 8.59
CA VAL A 311 -2.26 -25.51 9.83
C VAL A 311 -1.51 -26.52 10.68
N ALA A 312 -1.02 -26.07 11.84
CA ALA A 312 -0.40 -26.92 12.86
C ALA A 312 -1.35 -27.14 14.02
N ARG A 313 -1.41 -28.37 14.55
CA ARG A 313 -2.18 -28.69 15.75
C ARG A 313 -1.23 -29.07 16.86
N VAL A 314 -1.24 -28.32 17.95
CA VAL A 314 -0.38 -28.48 19.11
C VAL A 314 -1.21 -28.44 20.38
N GLY A 315 -1.15 -29.48 21.20
CA GLY A 315 -1.87 -29.50 22.49
C GLY A 315 -3.40 -29.38 22.40
N GLY A 316 -3.99 -29.71 21.23
CA GLY A 316 -5.44 -29.55 20.98
C GLY A 316 -5.83 -28.20 20.36
N GLU A 317 -4.93 -27.22 20.37
CA GLU A 317 -5.12 -25.91 19.71
C GLU A 317 -4.71 -25.97 18.24
N THR A 318 -5.31 -25.12 17.45
CA THR A 318 -5.00 -24.94 16.01
C THR A 318 -4.25 -23.63 15.80
N TYR A 319 -3.13 -23.70 15.10
CA TYR A 319 -2.31 -22.56 14.73
C TYR A 319 -2.18 -22.46 13.22
N HIS A 320 -2.21 -21.25 12.70
CA HIS A 320 -1.93 -20.96 11.29
C HIS A 320 -0.53 -20.36 11.17
N LEU A 321 0.26 -20.90 10.24
CA LEU A 321 1.60 -20.43 9.95
C LEU A 321 1.63 -19.95 8.50
N GLN A 322 2.51 -19.00 8.21
CA GLN A 322 2.66 -18.50 6.86
C GLN A 322 3.17 -19.61 5.93
N ASN A 323 2.54 -19.76 4.78
CA ASN A 323 3.07 -20.61 3.72
C ASN A 323 4.04 -19.76 2.89
N VAL A 324 5.31 -20.18 2.82
CA VAL A 324 6.38 -19.40 2.20
C VAL A 324 7.07 -20.18 1.09
N ALA A 325 7.47 -19.50 0.03
CA ALA A 325 8.35 -20.02 -1.01
C ALA A 325 9.66 -19.23 -1.00
N LEU A 326 10.76 -19.95 -1.01
CA LEU A 326 12.09 -19.38 -0.83
C LEU A 326 12.78 -19.08 -2.17
N LEU A 327 13.82 -18.25 -2.13
CA LEU A 327 14.55 -17.80 -3.30
C LEU A 327 14.98 -18.92 -4.27
N PRO A 328 15.49 -20.09 -3.86
CA PRO A 328 15.86 -21.17 -4.80
C PRO A 328 14.73 -21.57 -5.75
N TRP A 329 13.50 -21.47 -5.29
CA TRP A 329 12.33 -21.74 -6.13
C TRP A 329 12.16 -20.69 -7.24
N TYR A 330 12.40 -19.41 -6.97
CA TYR A 330 12.37 -18.33 -7.96
C TYR A 330 13.51 -18.41 -8.97
N THR A 331 14.64 -18.94 -8.58
CA THR A 331 15.81 -19.08 -9.45
C THR A 331 15.83 -20.38 -10.26
N GLY A 332 14.73 -21.13 -10.27
CA GLY A 332 14.60 -22.37 -11.04
C GLY A 332 15.23 -23.58 -10.36
N GLY A 333 15.46 -23.54 -9.05
CA GLY A 333 15.80 -24.71 -8.26
C GLY A 333 14.69 -25.76 -8.32
N ALA A 334 15.05 -27.05 -8.19
CA ALA A 334 14.08 -28.14 -8.24
C ALA A 334 12.96 -27.91 -7.20
N ALA A 335 11.70 -28.02 -7.61
CA ALA A 335 10.54 -27.81 -6.74
C ALA A 335 10.58 -28.63 -5.44
N GLY A 336 11.23 -29.79 -5.44
CA GLY A 336 11.46 -30.62 -4.25
C GLY A 336 12.55 -30.15 -3.31
N SER A 337 13.37 -29.16 -3.69
CA SER A 337 14.42 -28.56 -2.81
C SER A 337 13.94 -27.29 -2.12
N VAL A 338 12.82 -26.75 -2.52
CA VAL A 338 12.20 -25.55 -1.99
C VAL A 338 10.89 -25.95 -1.36
N PHE A 339 10.67 -25.62 -0.15
CA PHE A 339 9.53 -26.14 0.56
C PHE A 339 8.65 -25.04 1.12
N SER A 340 7.40 -25.01 0.68
CA SER A 340 6.34 -24.28 1.35
C SER A 340 5.47 -25.29 2.10
N PHE A 341 5.63 -25.41 3.39
CA PHE A 341 4.86 -26.33 4.20
C PHE A 341 3.36 -26.08 4.17
N PRO A 342 2.55 -27.13 4.03
CA PRO A 342 2.79 -28.54 3.65
C PRO A 342 2.56 -28.81 2.18
N ASP A 343 2.35 -27.80 1.34
CA ASP A 343 1.80 -27.95 0.02
C ASP A 343 2.86 -27.88 -1.08
N ALA A 344 3.56 -28.99 -1.29
CA ALA A 344 4.50 -29.14 -2.40
C ALA A 344 3.83 -28.99 -3.78
N GLN A 345 2.51 -29.22 -3.90
CA GLN A 345 1.79 -29.06 -5.17
C GLN A 345 1.59 -27.59 -5.52
N ALA A 346 1.39 -26.73 -4.52
CA ALA A 346 1.31 -25.29 -4.73
C ALA A 346 2.59 -24.73 -5.34
N LEU A 347 3.77 -25.20 -4.90
CA LEU A 347 5.05 -24.84 -5.49
C LEU A 347 5.21 -25.32 -6.93
N THR A 348 4.74 -26.53 -7.22
CA THR A 348 4.80 -27.09 -8.58
C THR A 348 3.88 -26.32 -9.52
N ALA A 349 2.69 -25.95 -9.07
CA ALA A 349 1.74 -25.15 -9.86
C ALA A 349 2.25 -23.73 -10.15
N ALA A 350 3.10 -23.20 -9.28
CA ALA A 350 3.70 -21.88 -9.41
C ALA A 350 5.14 -21.91 -9.96
N ALA A 351 5.47 -22.92 -10.78
CA ALA A 351 6.79 -23.07 -11.38
C ALA A 351 7.28 -21.88 -12.23
N SER A 352 6.39 -20.93 -12.52
CA SER A 352 6.70 -19.62 -13.09
C SER A 352 6.23 -18.54 -12.12
N PRO A 353 6.98 -18.25 -11.05
CA PRO A 353 6.54 -17.38 -9.99
C PRO A 353 6.29 -15.94 -10.44
N CYS A 354 7.10 -15.48 -11.37
CA CYS A 354 6.94 -14.18 -11.97
C CYS A 354 6.46 -14.39 -13.41
N PRO A 355 5.21 -14.04 -13.72
CA PRO A 355 4.74 -14.10 -15.09
C PRO A 355 5.70 -13.29 -15.95
N THR A 356 6.14 -13.90 -17.05
CA THR A 356 7.02 -13.32 -18.06
C THR A 356 6.44 -12.09 -18.76
N ARG A 357 5.54 -11.35 -18.10
CA ARG A 357 5.06 -10.04 -18.58
C ARG A 357 6.20 -9.06 -18.84
N PHE A 358 7.38 -9.38 -18.35
CA PHE A 358 8.57 -8.54 -18.44
C PHE A 358 9.72 -9.20 -19.21
N GLY A 359 9.48 -10.34 -19.85
CA GLY A 359 10.42 -10.91 -20.81
C GLY A 359 10.44 -10.06 -22.08
N ALA A 360 11.60 -9.55 -22.45
CA ALA A 360 11.82 -9.03 -23.80
C ALA A 360 11.47 -10.13 -24.82
N GLY A 361 10.30 -10.07 -25.43
CA GLY A 361 9.81 -11.07 -26.36
C GLY A 361 8.33 -11.35 -26.28
N GLY A 362 7.53 -10.44 -25.72
CA GLY A 362 6.08 -10.52 -25.81
C GLY A 362 5.66 -10.38 -27.27
N THR A 363 5.25 -11.48 -27.91
CA THR A 363 4.38 -11.39 -29.07
C THR A 363 3.19 -10.54 -28.65
N SER A 364 3.02 -9.40 -29.32
CA SER A 364 1.82 -8.59 -29.22
C SER A 364 0.60 -9.51 -29.26
N ALA A 365 -0.28 -9.39 -28.27
CA ALA A 365 -1.61 -9.98 -28.39
C ALA A 365 -2.19 -9.53 -29.75
N PRO A 366 -2.87 -10.40 -30.47
CA PRO A 366 -3.51 -9.99 -31.72
C PRO A 366 -4.40 -8.80 -31.39
N PRO A 367 -4.45 -7.76 -32.25
CA PRO A 367 -5.33 -6.64 -32.05
C PRO A 367 -6.74 -7.18 -31.85
N GLY A 368 -7.35 -6.86 -30.72
CA GLY A 368 -8.76 -7.16 -30.49
C GLY A 368 -9.58 -6.57 -31.63
N PRO A 369 -10.77 -7.10 -31.91
CA PRO A 369 -11.58 -6.63 -33.00
C PRO A 369 -11.70 -5.11 -32.92
N THR A 370 -11.35 -4.43 -34.01
CA THR A 370 -11.57 -3.00 -34.16
C THR A 370 -13.06 -2.72 -33.99
N VAL A 371 -13.45 -2.31 -32.80
CA VAL A 371 -14.79 -1.78 -32.58
C VAL A 371 -14.83 -0.40 -33.23
N GLU A 372 -15.65 -0.24 -34.27
CA GLU A 372 -15.90 1.07 -34.86
C GLU A 372 -16.29 2.04 -33.75
N ALA A 373 -15.50 3.11 -33.62
CA ALA A 373 -15.73 4.13 -32.62
C ALA A 373 -17.07 4.81 -32.88
N VAL A 374 -18.04 4.58 -32.00
CA VAL A 374 -19.26 5.38 -31.97
C VAL A 374 -18.87 6.80 -31.59
N PRO A 375 -19.22 7.84 -32.36
CA PRO A 375 -18.88 9.22 -32.04
C PRO A 375 -19.59 9.64 -30.76
N LEU A 376 -18.85 9.82 -29.68
CA LEU A 376 -19.35 10.34 -28.41
C LEU A 376 -19.30 11.87 -28.43
N SER A 377 -20.37 12.51 -28.94
CA SER A 377 -20.65 13.90 -28.60
C SER A 377 -21.17 13.94 -27.17
N GLY A 378 -20.32 14.32 -26.19
CA GLY A 378 -20.61 14.48 -24.76
C GLY A 378 -21.63 13.51 -24.17
N ALA A 379 -21.31 12.78 -23.11
CA ALA A 379 -22.21 11.75 -22.58
C ALA A 379 -23.65 12.25 -22.46
N PRO A 380 -24.59 11.72 -23.23
CA PRO A 380 -25.94 12.32 -23.38
C PRO A 380 -26.75 12.21 -22.09
N ASN A 381 -26.36 11.35 -21.16
CA ASN A 381 -27.05 11.09 -19.91
C ASN A 381 -26.43 11.77 -18.68
N GLY A 382 -25.30 12.48 -18.81
CA GLY A 382 -24.62 13.15 -17.70
C GLY A 382 -23.60 12.30 -16.94
N HIS A 383 -23.56 10.98 -17.11
CA HIS A 383 -22.53 10.12 -16.54
C HIS A 383 -21.20 10.27 -17.30
N ARG A 384 -20.08 10.09 -16.60
CA ARG A 384 -18.73 10.32 -17.12
C ARG A 384 -17.81 9.17 -16.81
N LEU A 385 -17.01 8.77 -17.80
CA LEU A 385 -15.79 7.99 -17.58
C LEU A 385 -14.61 8.96 -17.48
N ILE A 386 -13.98 8.98 -16.30
CA ILE A 386 -12.88 9.89 -15.94
C ILE A 386 -11.59 9.08 -15.89
N GLY A 387 -10.49 9.60 -16.40
CA GLY A 387 -9.24 8.85 -16.33
C GLY A 387 -8.01 9.75 -16.32
N TYR A 388 -6.98 9.25 -15.64
CA TYR A 388 -5.66 9.89 -15.58
C TYR A 388 -4.80 9.44 -16.75
N TRP A 389 -4.17 10.42 -17.41
CA TRP A 389 -3.23 10.21 -18.48
C TRP A 389 -1.84 10.66 -18.06
N THR A 390 -0.85 9.75 -18.15
CA THR A 390 0.55 9.99 -17.75
C THR A 390 1.50 10.09 -18.94
N GLY A 391 1.03 9.81 -20.15
CA GLY A 391 1.81 9.84 -21.38
C GLY A 391 2.74 8.65 -21.59
N HIS A 392 2.63 7.60 -20.78
CA HIS A 392 3.46 6.41 -20.86
C HIS A 392 2.78 5.31 -21.70
N GLY A 393 3.27 5.09 -22.91
CA GLY A 393 2.84 4.01 -23.79
C GLY A 393 3.39 2.63 -23.39
N ALA A 394 3.67 1.79 -24.37
CA ALA A 394 4.49 0.59 -24.18
C ALA A 394 5.92 1.00 -23.77
N VAL A 395 6.71 0.04 -23.28
CA VAL A 395 8.06 0.32 -22.78
C VAL A 395 8.87 1.15 -23.81
N GLY A 396 9.17 2.41 -23.45
CA GLY A 396 9.97 3.32 -24.26
C GLY A 396 9.22 4.14 -25.32
N GLU A 397 7.90 3.99 -25.47
CA GLU A 397 7.11 4.77 -26.43
C GLU A 397 6.25 5.84 -25.72
N PRO A 398 6.21 7.10 -26.20
CA PRO A 398 5.27 8.09 -25.69
C PRO A 398 3.83 7.73 -26.10
N PHE A 399 2.87 8.01 -25.24
CA PHE A 399 1.45 7.91 -25.53
C PHE A 399 0.89 9.32 -25.77
N GLN A 400 0.63 9.67 -27.03
CA GLN A 400 0.13 11.01 -27.39
C GLN A 400 -1.27 11.23 -26.78
N LEU A 401 -1.50 12.45 -26.29
CA LEU A 401 -2.77 12.77 -25.62
C LEU A 401 -3.97 12.65 -26.56
N ARG A 402 -3.82 13.00 -27.84
CA ARG A 402 -4.88 12.86 -28.87
C ARG A 402 -5.32 11.42 -29.11
N ASP A 403 -4.48 10.43 -28.79
CA ASP A 403 -4.76 9.01 -29.00
C ASP A 403 -5.54 8.37 -27.85
N VAL A 404 -5.95 9.16 -26.86
CA VAL A 404 -6.85 8.70 -25.79
C VAL A 404 -8.17 8.22 -26.39
N ALA A 405 -8.55 6.98 -26.04
CA ALA A 405 -9.73 6.31 -26.57
C ALA A 405 -11.02 7.16 -26.37
N PRO A 406 -11.98 7.07 -27.30
CA PRO A 406 -13.16 7.94 -27.30
C PRO A 406 -14.11 7.72 -26.12
N GLN A 407 -14.00 6.63 -25.40
CA GLN A 407 -14.83 6.31 -24.23
C GLN A 407 -14.58 7.21 -23.03
N TRP A 408 -13.39 7.85 -22.95
CA TRP A 408 -13.01 8.75 -21.86
C TRP A 408 -13.61 10.14 -22.04
N ASP A 409 -14.44 10.57 -21.12
CA ASP A 409 -15.15 11.87 -21.18
C ASP A 409 -14.34 13.01 -20.55
N VAL A 410 -13.66 12.70 -19.42
CA VAL A 410 -12.78 13.62 -18.72
C VAL A 410 -11.38 13.00 -18.65
N ILE A 411 -10.40 13.74 -19.15
CA ILE A 411 -9.02 13.32 -19.16
C ILE A 411 -8.25 14.23 -18.20
N ILE A 412 -7.64 13.64 -17.19
CA ILE A 412 -6.85 14.35 -16.18
C ILE A 412 -5.37 14.07 -16.47
N VAL A 413 -4.66 15.11 -16.85
CA VAL A 413 -3.21 15.03 -17.14
C VAL A 413 -2.45 14.96 -15.82
N ALA A 414 -1.60 13.96 -15.63
CA ALA A 414 -0.81 13.75 -14.41
C ALA A 414 0.69 13.94 -14.71
N PHE A 415 1.42 14.83 -14.02
CA PHE A 415 1.00 15.78 -12.96
C PHE A 415 1.72 17.13 -13.13
N ALA A 416 1.13 18.20 -12.57
CA ALA A 416 1.89 19.38 -12.19
C ALA A 416 2.54 19.13 -10.81
N SER A 417 3.86 19.06 -10.77
CA SER A 417 4.62 18.62 -9.61
C SER A 417 5.07 19.77 -8.71
N PRO A 418 5.04 19.62 -7.37
CA PRO A 418 5.51 20.62 -6.44
C PRO A 418 7.01 20.92 -6.57
N ASP A 419 7.38 22.17 -6.43
CA ASP A 419 8.77 22.60 -6.28
C ASP A 419 9.21 22.46 -4.82
N LYS A 420 10.16 21.57 -4.56
CA LYS A 420 10.67 21.31 -3.20
C LYS A 420 11.38 22.52 -2.57
N SER A 421 11.84 23.47 -3.38
CA SER A 421 12.57 24.67 -2.93
C SER A 421 11.68 25.91 -2.74
N SER A 422 10.45 25.86 -3.27
CA SER A 422 9.52 26.98 -3.29
C SER A 422 8.10 26.54 -2.88
N PRO A 423 7.75 26.55 -1.61
CA PRO A 423 6.43 26.16 -1.14
C PRO A 423 5.30 26.83 -1.94
N GLY A 424 4.27 26.06 -2.28
CA GLY A 424 3.15 26.49 -3.10
C GLY A 424 3.40 26.49 -4.61
N THR A 425 4.64 26.47 -5.09
CA THR A 425 4.94 26.50 -6.51
C THR A 425 4.76 25.11 -7.15
N LEU A 426 4.14 25.09 -8.33
CA LEU A 426 3.96 23.89 -9.15
C LEU A 426 4.58 24.10 -10.53
N HIS A 427 5.12 23.02 -11.11
CA HIS A 427 5.66 22.99 -12.45
C HIS A 427 5.01 21.89 -13.27
N PHE A 428 4.75 22.17 -14.53
CA PHE A 428 4.27 21.18 -15.49
C PHE A 428 5.08 21.23 -16.77
N HIS A 429 5.47 20.07 -17.23
CA HIS A 429 6.02 19.84 -18.57
C HIS A 429 5.38 18.56 -19.13
N PRO A 430 4.99 18.53 -20.41
CA PRO A 430 4.56 17.28 -21.03
C PRO A 430 5.58 16.17 -20.83
N PRO A 431 5.14 14.91 -20.75
CA PRO A 431 6.03 13.77 -20.55
C PRO A 431 7.14 13.68 -21.59
N VAL A 432 8.26 13.06 -21.22
CA VAL A 432 9.42 12.89 -22.11
C VAL A 432 9.00 12.20 -23.42
N GLY A 433 9.42 12.76 -24.55
CA GLY A 433 9.05 12.26 -25.88
C GLY A 433 7.77 12.85 -26.46
N ILE A 434 7.12 13.75 -25.74
CA ILE A 434 5.96 14.50 -26.23
C ILE A 434 6.35 15.96 -26.47
N ASP A 435 6.16 16.43 -27.70
CA ASP A 435 6.44 17.82 -28.07
C ASP A 435 5.44 18.77 -27.39
N PRO A 436 5.89 19.85 -26.70
CA PRO A 436 5.00 20.77 -26.01
C PRO A 436 4.00 21.51 -26.90
N ALA A 437 4.37 21.84 -28.15
CA ALA A 437 3.46 22.48 -29.08
C ALA A 437 2.38 21.50 -29.53
N GLN A 438 2.77 20.28 -29.87
CA GLN A 438 1.85 19.20 -30.22
C GLN A 438 0.90 18.89 -29.06
N PHE A 439 1.41 18.86 -27.82
CA PHE A 439 0.56 18.63 -26.63
C PHE A 439 -0.55 19.69 -26.49
N LYS A 440 -0.22 20.98 -26.70
CA LYS A 440 -1.23 22.05 -26.68
C LYS A 440 -2.31 21.86 -27.78
N GLU A 441 -1.89 21.46 -28.99
CA GLU A 441 -2.80 21.11 -30.06
C GLU A 441 -3.68 19.91 -29.71
N ASP A 442 -3.13 18.90 -29.01
CA ASP A 442 -3.85 17.72 -28.57
C ASP A 442 -4.92 18.07 -27.52
N VAL A 443 -4.61 18.94 -26.57
CA VAL A 443 -5.59 19.49 -25.62
C VAL A 443 -6.73 20.17 -26.37
N ALA A 444 -6.42 21.08 -27.30
CA ALA A 444 -7.44 21.77 -28.11
C ALA A 444 -8.27 20.80 -28.96
N TYR A 445 -7.61 19.78 -29.55
CA TYR A 445 -8.28 18.75 -30.34
C TYR A 445 -9.30 17.96 -29.49
N LEU A 446 -8.91 17.46 -28.30
CA LEU A 446 -9.82 16.71 -27.45
C LEU A 446 -11.00 17.57 -27.00
N LYS A 447 -10.76 18.82 -26.63
CA LYS A 447 -11.81 19.78 -26.29
C LYS A 447 -12.77 20.01 -27.45
N SER A 448 -12.29 20.08 -28.70
CA SER A 448 -13.12 20.19 -29.90
C SER A 448 -14.02 18.96 -30.14
N LYS A 449 -13.66 17.81 -29.53
CA LYS A 449 -14.46 16.58 -29.53
C LYS A 449 -15.46 16.51 -28.37
N GLY A 450 -15.61 17.59 -27.59
CA GLY A 450 -16.53 17.66 -26.44
C GLY A 450 -16.00 17.05 -25.15
N ARG A 451 -14.71 16.62 -25.11
CA ARG A 451 -14.08 16.10 -23.92
C ARG A 451 -13.57 17.22 -23.03
N LYS A 452 -13.42 16.92 -21.75
CA LYS A 452 -12.76 17.80 -20.78
C LYS A 452 -11.33 17.36 -20.57
N VAL A 453 -10.42 18.34 -20.52
CA VAL A 453 -8.99 18.08 -20.24
C VAL A 453 -8.56 18.93 -19.06
N MET A 454 -8.21 18.29 -17.95
CA MET A 454 -7.81 18.93 -16.70
C MET A 454 -6.34 18.62 -16.41
N ILE A 455 -5.73 19.36 -15.48
CA ILE A 455 -4.40 19.08 -14.94
C ILE A 455 -4.52 18.69 -13.47
N SER A 456 -3.93 17.55 -13.09
CA SER A 456 -3.82 17.14 -11.70
C SER A 456 -2.59 17.75 -11.04
N LEU A 457 -2.75 18.18 -9.80
CA LEU A 457 -1.76 18.89 -9.00
C LEU A 457 -1.26 17.97 -7.88
N GLY A 458 0.02 17.64 -7.86
CA GLY A 458 0.60 16.76 -6.85
C GLY A 458 0.91 15.36 -7.39
N GLY A 459 0.22 14.36 -6.89
CA GLY A 459 0.44 12.93 -7.16
C GLY A 459 1.21 12.22 -6.08
N GLY A 460 1.13 10.89 -6.06
CA GLY A 460 1.73 10.03 -5.06
C GLY A 460 3.23 10.26 -4.83
N GLY A 461 3.60 10.29 -3.56
CA GLY A 461 5.00 10.48 -3.13
C GLY A 461 5.56 11.90 -3.33
N GLN A 462 4.71 12.87 -3.62
CA GLN A 462 5.09 14.28 -3.75
C GLN A 462 4.60 15.09 -2.56
N PHE A 463 5.54 15.77 -1.89
CA PHE A 463 5.20 16.61 -0.76
C PHE A 463 4.85 18.03 -1.21
N PHE A 464 3.69 18.52 -0.79
CA PHE A 464 3.20 19.87 -1.01
C PHE A 464 2.78 20.53 0.29
N THR A 465 3.10 21.82 0.44
CA THR A 465 2.63 22.62 1.57
C THR A 465 2.40 24.06 1.13
N MET A 466 1.48 24.76 1.82
CA MET A 466 1.11 26.14 1.55
C MET A 466 0.88 26.89 2.87
N PRO A 467 1.94 27.09 3.67
CA PRO A 467 1.81 27.53 5.06
C PRO A 467 1.46 29.02 5.23
N ASP A 468 1.66 29.86 4.20
CA ASP A 468 1.58 31.31 4.31
C ASP A 468 1.08 32.01 3.03
N ALA A 469 0.98 33.34 3.09
CA ALA A 469 0.52 34.15 1.97
C ALA A 469 1.45 34.09 0.76
N ALA A 470 2.77 33.99 0.97
CA ALA A 470 3.74 33.91 -0.14
C ALA A 470 3.60 32.60 -0.92
N SER A 471 3.47 31.49 -0.23
CA SER A 471 3.21 30.19 -0.84
C SER A 471 1.83 30.13 -1.50
N THR A 472 0.83 30.83 -0.98
CA THR A 472 -0.48 30.99 -1.63
C THR A 472 -0.36 31.74 -2.96
N GLU A 473 0.39 32.83 -3.01
CA GLU A 473 0.64 33.61 -4.24
C GLU A 473 1.42 32.76 -5.27
N ASN A 474 2.42 32.01 -4.82
CA ASN A 474 3.15 31.08 -5.66
C ASN A 474 2.22 30.04 -6.32
N PHE A 475 1.31 29.47 -5.53
CA PHE A 475 0.32 28.53 -6.02
C PHE A 475 -0.60 29.15 -7.08
N LEU A 476 -1.19 30.29 -6.75
CA LEU A 476 -2.08 31.00 -7.67
C LEU A 476 -1.39 31.36 -8.98
N SER A 477 -0.17 31.91 -8.90
CA SER A 477 0.62 32.31 -10.07
C SER A 477 0.99 31.12 -10.95
N SER A 478 1.54 30.05 -10.36
CA SER A 478 1.99 28.87 -11.10
C SER A 478 0.83 28.11 -11.72
N VAL A 479 -0.26 27.88 -10.98
CA VAL A 479 -1.46 27.20 -11.50
C VAL A 479 -2.12 28.02 -12.61
N THR A 480 -2.28 29.35 -12.43
CA THR A 480 -2.84 30.22 -13.47
C THR A 480 -1.99 30.17 -14.75
N SER A 481 -0.67 30.21 -14.62
CA SER A 481 0.23 30.08 -15.76
C SER A 481 0.07 28.75 -16.48
N ILE A 482 0.09 27.64 -15.76
CA ILE A 482 -0.06 26.29 -16.34
C ILE A 482 -1.41 26.13 -17.07
N VAL A 483 -2.51 26.50 -16.41
CA VAL A 483 -3.85 26.39 -16.98
C VAL A 483 -4.00 27.24 -18.25
N THR A 484 -3.48 28.47 -18.22
CA THR A 484 -3.55 29.40 -19.36
C THR A 484 -2.66 28.93 -20.51
N GLU A 485 -1.44 28.47 -20.21
CA GLU A 485 -0.47 28.06 -21.23
C GLU A 485 -0.96 26.85 -22.03
N TYR A 486 -1.53 25.85 -21.35
CA TYR A 486 -1.93 24.59 -22.00
C TYR A 486 -3.43 24.54 -22.35
N GLY A 487 -4.20 25.52 -21.89
CA GLY A 487 -5.64 25.64 -22.20
C GLY A 487 -6.50 24.58 -21.47
N PHE A 488 -6.12 24.15 -20.27
CA PHE A 488 -6.88 23.18 -19.50
C PHE A 488 -8.27 23.71 -19.08
N ASP A 489 -9.25 22.81 -18.98
CA ASP A 489 -10.61 23.14 -18.54
C ASP A 489 -10.72 23.31 -17.02
N GLY A 490 -9.71 22.89 -16.26
CA GLY A 490 -9.73 22.92 -14.81
C GLY A 490 -8.52 22.28 -14.18
N ILE A 491 -8.60 22.17 -12.86
CA ILE A 491 -7.59 21.54 -12.01
C ILE A 491 -8.20 20.40 -11.21
N ASP A 492 -7.37 19.44 -10.88
CA ASP A 492 -7.66 18.35 -9.98
C ASP A 492 -6.66 18.36 -8.83
N LEU A 493 -7.11 18.16 -7.58
CA LEU A 493 -6.24 18.14 -6.40
C LEU A 493 -5.93 16.70 -6.01
N ASP A 494 -4.68 16.31 -6.22
CA ASP A 494 -4.12 15.02 -5.84
C ASP A 494 -2.96 15.21 -4.85
N PHE A 495 -3.22 15.92 -3.78
CA PHE A 495 -2.24 16.11 -2.70
C PHE A 495 -2.39 14.99 -1.67
N GLU A 496 -1.67 13.91 -1.91
CA GLU A 496 -1.66 12.74 -1.05
C GLU A 496 -0.85 12.96 0.23
N SER A 497 -0.96 12.06 1.19
CA SER A 497 -0.22 12.12 2.45
C SER A 497 1.31 12.07 2.18
N PRO A 498 2.12 12.85 2.90
CA PRO A 498 1.78 13.73 4.03
C PRO A 498 1.46 15.19 3.65
N SER A 499 1.02 15.47 2.42
CA SER A 499 0.58 16.81 2.01
C SER A 499 -0.81 17.13 2.61
N LEU A 500 -1.08 18.41 2.86
CA LEU A 500 -2.37 18.90 3.37
C LEU A 500 -2.92 18.11 4.58
N VAL A 501 -2.07 17.74 5.53
CA VAL A 501 -2.47 17.09 6.78
C VAL A 501 -3.03 18.11 7.78
N ILE A 502 -3.90 17.65 8.68
CA ILE A 502 -4.51 18.43 9.74
C ILE A 502 -3.51 18.58 10.89
N ASP A 503 -3.24 19.81 11.30
CA ASP A 503 -2.34 20.10 12.43
C ASP A 503 -2.93 19.62 13.76
N PRO A 504 -2.08 19.24 14.73
CA PRO A 504 -2.52 18.94 16.10
C PRO A 504 -3.32 20.08 16.71
N GLY A 505 -4.52 19.77 17.22
CA GLY A 505 -5.41 20.76 17.84
C GLY A 505 -6.46 21.36 16.90
N ASP A 506 -6.37 21.13 15.59
CA ASP A 506 -7.43 21.43 14.63
C ASP A 506 -8.47 20.31 14.67
N THR A 507 -9.63 20.57 15.27
CA THR A 507 -10.64 19.56 15.59
C THR A 507 -12.01 19.79 14.95
N ASP A 508 -12.21 20.88 14.21
CA ASP A 508 -13.47 21.19 13.54
C ASP A 508 -13.27 21.49 12.04
N PHE A 509 -13.57 20.52 11.20
CA PHE A 509 -13.45 20.64 9.75
C PHE A 509 -14.25 21.80 9.14
N ARG A 510 -15.27 22.33 9.83
CA ARG A 510 -16.07 23.48 9.39
C ARG A 510 -15.38 24.81 9.61
N HIS A 511 -14.45 24.84 10.56
CA HIS A 511 -13.67 26.01 10.95
C HIS A 511 -12.19 25.66 11.06
N PRO A 512 -11.56 25.20 9.95
CA PRO A 512 -10.19 24.72 10.00
C PRO A 512 -9.22 25.81 10.44
N ALA A 513 -8.24 25.42 11.25
CA ALA A 513 -7.17 26.28 11.73
C ALA A 513 -5.80 25.97 11.08
N THR A 514 -5.67 24.83 10.43
CA THR A 514 -4.45 24.39 9.73
C THR A 514 -4.13 25.33 8.57
N PRO A 515 -2.99 26.04 8.57
CA PRO A 515 -2.70 27.11 7.60
C PRO A 515 -2.75 26.64 6.15
N SER A 516 -2.14 25.51 5.81
CA SER A 516 -2.12 24.98 4.43
C SER A 516 -3.52 24.65 3.91
N ILE A 517 -4.41 24.18 4.76
CA ILE A 517 -5.81 23.89 4.43
C ILE A 517 -6.59 25.19 4.21
N VAL A 518 -6.46 26.16 5.12
CA VAL A 518 -7.13 27.47 5.02
C VAL A 518 -6.70 28.20 3.75
N ASN A 519 -5.41 28.21 3.47
CA ASN A 519 -4.84 28.83 2.28
C ASN A 519 -5.30 28.13 0.99
N MET A 520 -5.37 26.80 0.99
CA MET A 520 -5.89 26.04 -0.15
C MET A 520 -7.35 26.38 -0.44
N ILE A 521 -8.20 26.43 0.58
CA ILE A 521 -9.61 26.84 0.41
C ILE A 521 -9.71 28.23 -0.22
N SER A 522 -8.90 29.18 0.27
CA SER A 522 -8.85 30.54 -0.28
C SER A 522 -8.39 30.56 -1.73
N ALA A 523 -7.33 29.80 -2.06
CA ALA A 523 -6.77 29.74 -3.39
C ALA A 523 -7.74 29.13 -4.43
N LEU A 524 -8.45 28.06 -4.08
CA LEU A 524 -9.45 27.44 -4.96
C LEU A 524 -10.59 28.40 -5.31
N ARG A 525 -11.06 29.18 -4.34
CA ARG A 525 -12.07 30.20 -4.58
C ARG A 525 -11.58 31.33 -5.48
N GLN A 526 -10.33 31.76 -5.30
CA GLN A 526 -9.70 32.77 -6.16
C GLN A 526 -9.51 32.26 -7.60
N LEU A 527 -9.06 31.02 -7.81
CA LEU A 527 -8.94 30.40 -9.13
C LEU A 527 -10.32 30.30 -9.83
N ARG A 528 -11.35 29.89 -9.09
CA ARG A 528 -12.72 29.85 -9.61
C ARG A 528 -13.24 31.24 -10.01
N GLN A 529 -12.91 32.25 -9.23
CA GLN A 529 -13.26 33.63 -9.55
C GLN A 529 -12.50 34.13 -10.80
N HIS A 530 -11.21 33.80 -10.90
CA HIS A 530 -10.35 34.21 -12.00
C HIS A 530 -10.78 33.61 -13.36
N PHE A 531 -10.98 32.28 -13.40
CA PHE A 531 -11.31 31.56 -14.64
C PHE A 531 -12.81 31.51 -14.93
N GLY A 532 -13.66 31.87 -13.98
CA GLY A 532 -15.11 31.93 -14.13
C GLY A 532 -15.84 30.59 -13.89
N PRO A 533 -17.18 30.57 -14.06
CA PRO A 533 -18.03 29.45 -13.65
C PRO A 533 -17.82 28.15 -14.44
N GLY A 534 -17.21 28.22 -15.61
CA GLY A 534 -16.90 27.06 -16.44
C GLY A 534 -15.63 26.32 -16.02
N PHE A 535 -14.81 26.89 -15.14
CA PHE A 535 -13.57 26.28 -14.67
C PHE A 535 -13.86 25.11 -13.73
N MET A 536 -13.34 23.94 -14.05
CA MET A 536 -13.56 22.73 -13.27
C MET A 536 -12.58 22.64 -12.08
N ILE A 537 -13.07 22.18 -10.94
CA ILE A 537 -12.27 21.87 -9.77
C ILE A 537 -12.71 20.49 -9.28
N SER A 538 -11.81 19.53 -9.24
CA SER A 538 -12.05 18.21 -8.65
C SER A 538 -11.09 17.94 -7.49
N LEU A 539 -11.48 16.99 -6.65
CA LEU A 539 -10.67 16.47 -5.55
C LEU A 539 -10.59 14.97 -5.72
N VAL A 540 -9.37 14.42 -5.61
CA VAL A 540 -9.11 12.98 -5.65
C VAL A 540 -8.44 12.51 -4.36
N PRO A 541 -9.13 12.64 -3.22
CA PRO A 541 -8.56 12.28 -1.94
C PRO A 541 -8.31 10.78 -1.83
N GLU A 542 -7.28 10.43 -1.09
CA GLU A 542 -7.11 9.06 -0.61
C GLU A 542 -8.31 8.61 0.24
N GLY A 543 -8.57 7.29 0.32
CA GLY A 543 -9.65 6.77 1.17
C GLY A 543 -9.56 7.23 2.63
N THR A 544 -8.36 7.49 3.14
CA THR A 544 -8.14 8.01 4.49
C THR A 544 -8.50 9.49 4.64
N GLN A 545 -8.42 10.28 3.59
CA GLN A 545 -8.57 11.73 3.63
C GLN A 545 -10.04 12.21 3.62
N ILE A 546 -10.99 11.39 3.19
CA ILE A 546 -12.43 11.64 3.37
C ILE A 546 -13.11 10.49 4.11
N PRO A 547 -13.28 9.28 3.58
CA PRO A 547 -13.92 8.18 4.31
C PRO A 547 -13.24 7.87 5.64
N GLY A 548 -11.90 7.93 5.73
CA GLY A 548 -11.13 7.77 6.96
C GLY A 548 -11.43 8.80 8.04
N GLY A 549 -12.03 9.93 7.68
CA GLY A 549 -12.55 10.92 8.63
C GLY A 549 -13.75 10.44 9.45
N TYR A 550 -14.42 9.35 9.03
CA TYR A 550 -15.51 8.76 9.80
C TYR A 550 -15.04 8.12 11.12
N PRO A 551 -14.05 7.21 11.12
CA PRO A 551 -13.54 6.64 12.37
C PRO A 551 -12.57 7.55 13.13
N SER A 552 -11.89 8.51 12.47
CA SER A 552 -10.84 9.34 13.08
C SER A 552 -10.73 10.68 12.37
N TYR A 553 -10.35 11.74 13.11
CA TYR A 553 -10.10 13.06 12.52
C TYR A 553 -8.80 13.65 13.10
N GLY A 554 -7.85 13.97 12.21
CA GLY A 554 -6.53 14.53 12.56
C GLY A 554 -5.39 13.92 11.72
N GLY A 555 -4.31 14.66 11.52
CA GLY A 555 -3.26 14.24 10.60
C GLY A 555 -3.79 14.06 9.20
N GLN A 556 -3.55 12.91 8.58
CA GLN A 556 -4.08 12.57 7.26
C GLN A 556 -5.58 12.19 7.27
N PHE A 557 -6.10 11.70 8.41
CA PHE A 557 -7.47 11.19 8.50
C PHE A 557 -8.49 12.33 8.47
N GLY A 558 -9.30 12.36 7.40
CA GLY A 558 -10.27 13.42 7.18
C GLY A 558 -9.68 14.74 6.70
N SER A 559 -8.44 14.79 6.23
CA SER A 559 -7.74 16.04 5.90
C SER A 559 -8.38 16.82 4.73
N TYR A 560 -9.08 16.17 3.83
CA TYR A 560 -9.83 16.82 2.76
C TYR A 560 -11.25 17.26 3.16
N LEU A 561 -11.77 16.84 4.32
CA LEU A 561 -13.10 17.23 4.77
C LEU A 561 -13.28 18.76 4.87
N PRO A 562 -12.32 19.53 5.43
CA PRO A 562 -12.43 20.99 5.47
C PRO A 562 -12.50 21.61 4.09
N ILE A 563 -11.68 21.13 3.14
CA ILE A 563 -11.63 21.63 1.76
C ILE A 563 -12.95 21.30 1.07
N ALA A 564 -13.34 20.02 1.05
CA ALA A 564 -14.59 19.58 0.41
C ALA A 564 -15.82 20.30 0.98
N TYR A 565 -15.87 20.52 2.29
CA TYR A 565 -16.94 21.27 2.93
C TYR A 565 -16.97 22.73 2.49
N ALA A 566 -15.81 23.41 2.52
CA ALA A 566 -15.71 24.83 2.25
C ALA A 566 -15.91 25.22 0.79
N VAL A 567 -15.59 24.32 -0.18
CA VAL A 567 -15.67 24.60 -1.61
C VAL A 567 -16.78 23.83 -2.35
N ARG A 568 -17.68 23.14 -1.61
CA ARG A 568 -18.74 22.28 -2.17
C ARG A 568 -19.64 22.94 -3.21
N ASP A 569 -19.79 24.27 -3.16
CA ASP A 569 -20.57 25.08 -4.08
C ASP A 569 -19.89 25.32 -5.42
N ILE A 570 -18.58 25.13 -5.48
CA ILE A 570 -17.77 25.32 -6.69
C ILE A 570 -17.10 24.03 -7.19
N LEU A 571 -17.23 22.92 -6.47
CA LEU A 571 -16.71 21.63 -6.90
C LEU A 571 -17.42 21.10 -8.13
N SER A 572 -16.65 20.57 -9.07
CA SER A 572 -17.16 19.80 -10.20
C SER A 572 -17.45 18.37 -9.78
N PHE A 573 -16.50 17.71 -9.11
CA PHE A 573 -16.66 16.37 -8.54
C PHE A 573 -15.58 16.04 -7.50
N VAL A 574 -15.85 14.96 -6.76
CA VAL A 574 -14.93 14.27 -5.87
C VAL A 574 -14.90 12.81 -6.29
N ASP A 575 -13.71 12.24 -6.43
CA ASP A 575 -13.48 10.86 -6.81
C ASP A 575 -12.45 10.22 -5.87
N VAL A 576 -12.93 9.70 -4.74
CA VAL A 576 -12.08 9.07 -3.73
C VAL A 576 -11.33 7.89 -4.33
N GLN A 577 -10.05 7.79 -4.01
CA GLN A 577 -9.22 6.64 -4.38
C GLN A 577 -9.63 5.41 -3.55
N ASP A 578 -10.47 4.53 -4.12
CA ASP A 578 -10.93 3.30 -3.48
C ASP A 578 -9.92 2.14 -3.65
N TYR A 579 -8.64 2.47 -3.62
CA TYR A 579 -7.50 1.57 -3.72
C TYR A 579 -6.36 2.06 -2.82
N ASN A 580 -5.34 1.22 -2.60
CA ASN A 580 -4.18 1.54 -1.77
C ASN A 580 -4.54 2.18 -0.41
N THR A 581 -5.55 1.64 0.23
CA THR A 581 -6.06 2.19 1.50
C THR A 581 -6.31 1.06 2.49
N PRO A 582 -6.13 1.32 3.80
CA PRO A 582 -6.41 0.33 4.83
C PRO A 582 -7.91 -0.01 4.91
N PRO A 583 -8.29 -1.05 5.69
CA PRO A 583 -9.68 -1.30 5.99
C PRO A 583 -10.37 -0.08 6.57
N LEU A 584 -11.59 0.21 6.10
CA LEU A 584 -12.40 1.33 6.58
C LEU A 584 -13.80 0.85 7.02
N GLN A 585 -14.49 1.66 7.79
CA GLN A 585 -15.80 1.34 8.33
C GLN A 585 -16.91 1.96 7.48
N GLY A 586 -17.90 1.15 7.09
CA GLY A 586 -19.11 1.62 6.44
C GLY A 586 -20.14 2.21 7.42
N LEU A 587 -21.18 2.87 6.89
CA LEU A 587 -22.27 3.46 7.68
C LEU A 587 -23.09 2.42 8.46
N ASP A 588 -23.09 1.17 8.03
CA ASP A 588 -23.70 0.04 8.77
C ASP A 588 -22.89 -0.35 10.00
N GLY A 589 -21.65 0.12 10.11
CA GLY A 589 -20.72 -0.13 11.18
C GLY A 589 -19.89 -1.40 11.00
N GLU A 590 -19.94 -2.01 9.80
CA GLU A 590 -19.07 -3.11 9.43
C GLU A 590 -17.81 -2.62 8.75
N ILE A 591 -16.80 -3.48 8.70
CA ILE A 591 -15.47 -3.15 8.19
C ILE A 591 -15.29 -3.78 6.82
N TYR A 592 -14.82 -2.97 5.86
CA TYR A 592 -14.62 -3.35 4.47
C TYR A 592 -13.18 -3.15 4.04
N GLN A 593 -12.72 -3.99 3.12
CA GLN A 593 -11.39 -3.92 2.51
C GLN A 593 -11.51 -3.58 1.02
N THR A 594 -10.53 -2.88 0.49
CA THR A 594 -10.44 -2.51 -0.93
C THR A 594 -10.55 -3.72 -1.87
N GLY A 595 -11.03 -3.47 -3.08
CA GLY A 595 -11.13 -4.49 -4.13
C GLY A 595 -12.41 -5.30 -4.11
N SER A 596 -13.45 -4.85 -3.42
CA SER A 596 -14.77 -5.46 -3.41
C SER A 596 -15.87 -4.43 -3.66
N ALA A 597 -16.95 -4.84 -4.30
CA ALA A 597 -18.13 -3.99 -4.50
C ALA A 597 -18.76 -3.51 -3.19
N ASP A 598 -18.58 -4.27 -2.11
CA ASP A 598 -18.99 -3.87 -0.76
C ASP A 598 -18.20 -2.65 -0.26
N TYR A 599 -16.88 -2.66 -0.47
CA TYR A 599 -16.01 -1.55 -0.11
C TYR A 599 -16.37 -0.30 -0.93
N ASP A 600 -16.42 -0.44 -2.27
CA ASP A 600 -16.71 0.66 -3.18
C ASP A 600 -18.06 1.31 -2.84
N ALA A 601 -19.09 0.49 -2.60
CA ALA A 601 -20.42 0.97 -2.22
C ALA A 601 -20.42 1.63 -0.83
N ALA A 602 -19.76 1.04 0.17
CA ALA A 602 -19.74 1.57 1.53
C ALA A 602 -19.00 2.92 1.62
N MET A 603 -17.86 3.05 0.94
CA MET A 603 -17.06 4.28 0.96
C MET A 603 -17.73 5.39 0.16
N THR A 604 -18.28 5.07 -0.99
CA THR A 604 -19.05 6.03 -1.79
C THR A 604 -20.29 6.52 -1.02
N GLU A 605 -20.98 5.63 -0.30
CA GLU A 605 -22.18 6.03 0.44
C GLU A 605 -21.88 6.93 1.65
N LEU A 606 -20.65 6.90 2.22
CA LEU A 606 -20.22 7.91 3.19
C LEU A 606 -20.33 9.33 2.62
N LEU A 607 -19.86 9.52 1.39
CA LEU A 607 -19.95 10.83 0.73
C LEU A 607 -21.39 11.20 0.40
N LEU A 608 -22.19 10.23 -0.06
CA LEU A 608 -23.55 10.43 -0.53
C LEU A 608 -24.59 10.64 0.57
N HIS A 609 -24.29 10.10 1.77
CA HIS A 609 -25.21 10.18 2.93
C HIS A 609 -24.72 11.19 3.97
N GLY A 610 -23.41 11.45 4.03
CA GLY A 610 -22.78 12.17 5.14
C GLY A 610 -22.55 11.28 6.35
N PHE A 611 -21.72 11.73 7.28
CA PHE A 611 -21.31 10.96 8.45
C PHE A 611 -20.80 11.82 9.62
N ASP A 612 -20.77 11.23 10.80
CA ASP A 612 -20.25 11.87 12.01
C ASP A 612 -18.71 11.75 12.00
N VAL A 613 -18.01 12.86 11.84
CA VAL A 613 -16.54 12.95 11.77
C VAL A 613 -15.91 12.53 13.11
N GLY A 614 -14.97 11.61 13.07
CA GLY A 614 -14.39 11.02 14.28
C GLY A 614 -15.42 10.28 15.17
N GLY A 615 -16.58 9.93 14.62
CA GLY A 615 -17.70 9.34 15.36
C GLY A 615 -18.40 10.31 16.32
N ASP A 616 -18.17 11.63 16.20
CA ASP A 616 -18.84 12.66 17.03
C ASP A 616 -20.07 13.25 16.30
N PRO A 617 -21.31 13.00 16.79
CA PRO A 617 -22.52 13.54 16.18
C PRO A 617 -22.60 15.06 16.12
N LYS A 618 -21.76 15.78 16.88
CA LYS A 618 -21.69 17.24 16.81
C LYS A 618 -20.94 17.73 15.56
N HIS A 619 -20.16 16.87 14.95
CA HIS A 619 -19.33 17.17 13.79
C HIS A 619 -19.81 16.39 12.57
N PHE A 620 -21.11 16.51 12.21
CA PHE A 620 -21.67 15.86 11.04
C PHE A 620 -21.16 16.50 9.74
N PHE A 621 -20.52 15.71 8.88
CA PHE A 621 -20.17 16.10 7.52
C PHE A 621 -21.38 15.86 6.61
N PRO A 622 -21.89 16.90 5.94
CA PRO A 622 -23.12 16.78 5.15
C PRO A 622 -22.89 16.00 3.84
N PRO A 623 -23.95 15.41 3.26
CA PRO A 623 -23.88 14.76 1.96
C PRO A 623 -23.27 15.64 0.87
N ILE A 624 -22.40 15.05 0.05
CA ILE A 624 -22.00 15.63 -1.24
C ILE A 624 -23.08 15.25 -2.26
N PRO A 625 -23.57 16.19 -3.07
CA PRO A 625 -24.56 15.88 -4.12
C PRO A 625 -24.07 14.75 -5.04
N ALA A 626 -24.89 13.74 -5.31
CA ALA A 626 -24.48 12.58 -6.09
C ALA A 626 -23.91 12.94 -7.47
N ARG A 627 -24.41 14.02 -8.11
CA ARG A 627 -23.85 14.55 -9.37
C ARG A 627 -22.42 15.10 -9.25
N GLN A 628 -21.86 15.16 -8.05
CA GLN A 628 -20.49 15.58 -7.77
C GLN A 628 -19.64 14.41 -7.21
N VAL A 629 -20.14 13.17 -7.22
CA VAL A 629 -19.40 12.00 -6.70
C VAL A 629 -19.13 11.01 -7.82
N ALA A 630 -17.86 10.62 -7.98
CA ALA A 630 -17.42 9.47 -8.76
C ALA A 630 -16.72 8.45 -7.87
N VAL A 631 -16.63 7.22 -8.34
CA VAL A 631 -15.86 6.15 -7.67
C VAL A 631 -14.48 6.04 -8.31
N GLY A 632 -13.41 6.06 -7.53
CA GLY A 632 -12.05 5.97 -8.01
C GLY A 632 -11.50 4.54 -8.00
N PHE A 633 -11.07 4.06 -9.15
CA PHE A 633 -10.53 2.71 -9.35
C PHE A 633 -9.08 2.71 -9.82
N LEU A 634 -8.33 1.70 -9.41
CA LEU A 634 -7.01 1.41 -9.95
C LEU A 634 -7.11 0.37 -11.08
N THR A 635 -6.69 0.76 -12.28
CA THR A 635 -6.68 -0.14 -13.45
C THR A 635 -5.75 -1.34 -13.19
N GLY A 636 -6.31 -2.55 -13.25
CA GLY A 636 -5.57 -3.79 -12.99
C GLY A 636 -5.65 -4.29 -11.55
N TYR A 637 -6.18 -3.52 -10.62
CA TYR A 637 -6.36 -3.95 -9.24
C TYR A 637 -7.54 -4.93 -9.07
N THR A 638 -8.69 -4.61 -9.66
CA THR A 638 -9.86 -5.49 -9.75
C THR A 638 -10.20 -5.77 -11.21
N THR A 639 -11.10 -6.71 -11.48
CA THR A 639 -11.49 -7.03 -12.86
C THR A 639 -12.49 -6.00 -13.41
N PRO A 640 -12.55 -5.77 -14.74
CA PRO A 640 -13.59 -4.93 -15.34
C PRO A 640 -15.00 -5.36 -14.96
N LYS A 641 -15.22 -6.67 -14.79
CA LYS A 641 -16.51 -7.22 -14.32
C LYS A 641 -16.83 -6.77 -12.90
N SER A 642 -15.87 -6.85 -11.97
CA SER A 642 -16.09 -6.44 -10.58
C SER A 642 -16.39 -4.95 -10.49
N VAL A 643 -15.69 -4.12 -11.26
CA VAL A 643 -15.97 -2.67 -11.35
C VAL A 643 -17.36 -2.42 -11.92
N SER A 644 -17.73 -3.13 -13.01
CA SER A 644 -19.06 -3.03 -13.62
C SER A 644 -20.17 -3.39 -12.62
N GLU A 645 -19.98 -4.45 -11.84
CA GLU A 645 -20.92 -4.88 -10.80
C GLU A 645 -21.02 -3.86 -9.66
N ALA A 646 -19.90 -3.26 -9.23
CA ALA A 646 -19.90 -2.21 -8.22
C ALA A 646 -20.67 -0.96 -8.71
N MET A 647 -20.39 -0.50 -9.94
CA MET A 647 -21.07 0.65 -10.54
C MET A 647 -22.58 0.40 -10.73
N ASP A 648 -22.96 -0.82 -11.18
CA ASP A 648 -24.37 -1.20 -11.32
C ASP A 648 -25.07 -1.18 -9.96
N TYR A 649 -24.40 -1.67 -8.93
CA TYR A 649 -24.94 -1.63 -7.57
C TYR A 649 -25.13 -0.20 -7.05
N ILE A 650 -24.10 0.63 -7.13
CA ILE A 650 -24.12 1.98 -6.57
C ILE A 650 -25.14 2.87 -7.34
N ILE A 651 -25.18 2.77 -8.67
CA ILE A 651 -26.05 3.63 -9.51
C ILE A 651 -27.50 3.14 -9.51
N THR A 652 -27.74 1.82 -9.59
CA THR A 652 -29.08 1.26 -9.82
C THR A 652 -29.67 0.52 -8.61
N GLY A 653 -28.88 0.26 -7.59
CA GLY A 653 -29.27 -0.56 -6.43
C GLY A 653 -29.22 -2.06 -6.68
N LYS A 654 -28.75 -2.53 -7.83
CA LYS A 654 -28.69 -3.95 -8.17
C LYS A 654 -27.42 -4.60 -7.63
N ALA A 655 -27.56 -5.18 -6.44
CA ALA A 655 -26.45 -5.78 -5.73
C ALA A 655 -25.91 -7.05 -6.42
N PRO A 656 -24.57 -7.22 -6.54
CA PRO A 656 -23.96 -8.49 -6.92
C PRO A 656 -24.31 -9.61 -5.94
N ALA A 657 -24.21 -10.86 -6.38
CA ALA A 657 -24.42 -12.01 -5.49
C ALA A 657 -23.34 -12.04 -4.39
N GLY A 658 -23.79 -12.21 -3.14
CA GLY A 658 -22.90 -12.26 -1.97
C GLY A 658 -22.56 -10.90 -1.37
N THR A 659 -23.09 -9.79 -1.89
CA THR A 659 -22.91 -8.45 -1.32
C THR A 659 -23.47 -8.37 0.10
N ALA A 660 -22.62 -7.98 1.04
CA ALA A 660 -22.96 -7.82 2.46
C ALA A 660 -23.48 -6.41 2.77
N TYR A 661 -22.80 -5.38 2.23
CA TYR A 661 -23.21 -3.98 2.39
C TYR A 661 -24.57 -3.72 1.75
N LYS A 662 -25.44 -2.99 2.46
CA LYS A 662 -26.76 -2.62 1.93
C LYS A 662 -26.86 -1.12 1.82
N LEU A 663 -27.03 -0.64 0.58
CA LEU A 663 -27.23 0.77 0.32
C LEU A 663 -28.44 1.29 1.12
N ARG A 664 -28.28 2.44 1.74
CA ARG A 664 -29.36 3.15 2.47
C ARG A 664 -30.45 3.63 1.54
N ARG A 665 -30.12 3.87 0.26
CA ARG A 665 -31.05 4.13 -0.81
C ARG A 665 -31.18 2.90 -1.71
N PRO A 666 -32.22 2.05 -1.53
CA PRO A 666 -32.31 0.74 -2.22
C PRO A 666 -32.30 0.82 -3.76
N GLY A 667 -32.73 1.95 -4.33
CA GLY A 667 -32.69 2.20 -5.79
C GLY A 667 -31.37 2.75 -6.30
N GLY A 668 -30.34 2.80 -5.47
CA GLY A 668 -29.05 3.36 -5.81
C GLY A 668 -29.05 4.89 -5.97
N TYR A 669 -28.03 5.39 -6.60
CA TYR A 669 -27.79 6.83 -6.80
C TYR A 669 -27.63 7.16 -8.28
N PRO A 670 -28.73 7.16 -9.06
CA PRO A 670 -28.67 7.34 -10.52
C PRO A 670 -28.19 8.74 -10.95
N GLU A 671 -28.00 9.66 -10.00
CA GLU A 671 -27.47 11.00 -10.26
C GLU A 671 -25.94 11.07 -10.20
N MET A 672 -25.23 9.99 -9.85
CA MET A 672 -23.77 10.01 -9.74
C MET A 672 -23.10 10.38 -11.06
N ILE A 673 -21.95 11.08 -10.94
CA ILE A 673 -21.21 11.49 -12.14
C ILE A 673 -20.56 10.30 -12.86
N GLY A 674 -20.10 9.25 -12.16
CA GLY A 674 -19.55 8.07 -12.82
C GLY A 674 -18.36 7.42 -12.12
N ALA A 675 -17.37 7.04 -12.91
CA ALA A 675 -16.18 6.32 -12.45
C ALA A 675 -14.89 7.01 -12.91
N MET A 676 -13.89 7.01 -12.05
CA MET A 676 -12.53 7.46 -12.33
C MET A 676 -11.57 6.28 -12.34
N PHE A 677 -10.51 6.37 -13.16
CA PHE A 677 -9.47 5.35 -13.25
C PHE A 677 -8.05 5.94 -13.23
N TRP A 678 -7.24 5.38 -12.38
CA TRP A 678 -5.78 5.46 -12.44
C TRP A 678 -5.25 4.19 -13.12
N THR A 679 -4.84 4.10 -14.41
CA THR A 679 -4.72 5.16 -15.43
C THR A 679 -5.31 4.72 -16.79
N ILE A 680 -5.56 5.69 -17.69
CA ILE A 680 -5.86 5.48 -19.12
C ILE A 680 -4.73 4.70 -19.81
N ASP A 681 -3.48 5.01 -19.48
CA ASP A 681 -2.29 4.36 -20.02
C ASP A 681 -2.27 2.86 -19.68
N ALA A 682 -2.64 2.50 -18.47
CA ALA A 682 -2.74 1.10 -18.05
C ALA A 682 -3.90 0.38 -18.76
N ASP A 683 -5.04 1.04 -18.94
CA ASP A 683 -6.18 0.50 -19.69
C ASP A 683 -5.79 0.24 -21.16
N ARG A 684 -5.09 1.20 -21.81
CA ARG A 684 -4.56 1.02 -23.16
C ARG A 684 -3.64 -0.17 -23.27
N ARG A 685 -2.67 -0.32 -22.33
CA ARG A 685 -1.76 -1.49 -22.29
C ARG A 685 -2.50 -2.79 -22.06
N GLY A 686 -3.60 -2.76 -21.33
CA GLY A 686 -4.50 -3.88 -21.09
C GLY A 686 -5.46 -4.18 -22.27
N GLY A 687 -5.37 -3.46 -23.40
CA GLY A 687 -6.26 -3.65 -24.56
C GLY A 687 -7.62 -2.98 -24.39
N TYR A 688 -7.69 -1.90 -23.61
CA TYR A 688 -8.91 -1.12 -23.34
C TYR A 688 -10.01 -1.93 -22.62
N ASN A 689 -9.59 -2.88 -21.77
CA ASN A 689 -10.52 -3.81 -21.12
C ASN A 689 -11.50 -3.10 -20.16
N TYR A 690 -11.09 -1.99 -19.54
CA TYR A 690 -11.95 -1.22 -18.65
C TYR A 690 -12.82 -0.22 -19.42
N SER A 691 -12.24 0.61 -20.26
CA SER A 691 -12.98 1.64 -20.98
C SER A 691 -14.02 1.05 -21.94
N ASN A 692 -13.73 -0.10 -22.56
CA ASN A 692 -14.67 -0.81 -23.45
C ASN A 692 -15.85 -1.44 -22.71
N VAL A 693 -15.76 -1.66 -21.39
CA VAL A 693 -16.86 -2.20 -20.58
C VAL A 693 -17.57 -1.07 -19.84
N ILE A 694 -16.84 -0.23 -19.11
CA ILE A 694 -17.40 0.75 -18.20
C ILE A 694 -17.92 1.99 -18.94
N GLY A 695 -17.27 2.43 -20.03
CA GLY A 695 -17.74 3.55 -20.84
C GLY A 695 -19.16 3.32 -21.38
N PRO A 696 -19.40 2.28 -22.19
CA PRO A 696 -20.73 1.94 -22.66
C PRO A 696 -21.76 1.71 -21.57
N GLN A 697 -21.35 1.11 -20.43
CA GLN A 697 -22.24 0.91 -19.28
C GLN A 697 -22.71 2.26 -18.70
N LEU A 698 -21.78 3.18 -18.40
CA LEU A 698 -22.11 4.52 -17.87
C LEU A 698 -23.01 5.30 -18.84
N HIS A 699 -22.67 5.28 -20.14
CA HIS A 699 -23.44 5.99 -21.15
C HIS A 699 -24.80 5.32 -21.45
N GLY A 700 -25.01 4.08 -21.04
CA GLY A 700 -26.25 3.35 -21.15
C GLY A 700 -27.25 3.57 -20.00
N TYR A 701 -26.83 4.17 -18.89
CA TYR A 701 -27.73 4.48 -17.80
C TYR A 701 -28.72 5.59 -18.15
N PRO A 702 -29.87 5.70 -17.45
CA PRO A 702 -30.79 6.82 -17.63
C PRO A 702 -30.10 8.16 -17.41
N ALA A 703 -30.56 9.19 -18.12
CA ALA A 703 -30.00 10.53 -17.96
C ALA A 703 -30.11 11.03 -16.51
N VAL A 704 -29.04 11.63 -16.03
CA VAL A 704 -29.02 12.36 -14.75
C VAL A 704 -30.03 13.50 -14.82
N LYS A 705 -31.03 13.48 -13.94
CA LYS A 705 -32.10 14.49 -13.87
C LYS A 705 -31.69 15.67 -12.99
#